data_3867927e6e76c4f9147aa317f19d7cb1
#
_entry.id   3867927e6e76c4f9147aa317f19d7cb1
#
_cell.length_a   1.000
_cell.length_b   1.000
_cell.length_c   1.000
_cell.angle_alpha   90.00
_cell.angle_beta   90.00
_cell.angle_gamma   90.00
#
_symmetry.space_group_name_H-M   'P 1'
#
loop_
_entity.id
_entity.type
_entity.pdbx_description
1 polymer ?
#
loop_
_entity_poly.entity_id
_entity_poly.type
_entity_poly.pdbx_seq_one_letter_code
_entity_poly.pdbx_strand_id
1 'polypeptide(L)'
;MRSNKIIKTDVMKYLKTAAIIFVLLLGGGQVLAAETENLLSVEFNNEVYIPDSLLNSSAECKLKNGYLEISPNWANTGYKLKNSIKSENKWYSLAFRFKIKERGSSYQIMLSEAKTETDGTEAYRQFGILRLTDGNRFMIAGKELGGMNFQDNKWYLYNVKFNPYTTEIKARISLQNSPSDYAEYNGTVGNDNAWGSSIPIREYDTFKFTDKGTIDIADINLSVSKDEPIYTRVTSAKVGNIFSENDEKMITAEFENVLTSTANANISYEVFDENGNVAERKSIGSVTLKAGEKIQKNIKLSINDFGIYKMIFKIDVNSNGESFSYSSSKFALSVADKLSNAETGNPKMKVNIPYIYDLNEWEKLKGVITDAGITGVRKDLTWYDTEPSKGNYISPNVTCWYEDAEKSNISNTVVLSATNPVYNNGIWANSYAHLLGAGAYAAWEKYVTYCAVNYQGLVTDYEILNEPNWNMSAQVYADYLKRANRIIKKFDKTAKVTGFVTGSVPWDWIENLLNIIKDNPSEYLDVLSVHPYDFDDGDYKTVIENESWGIRIRDDLYLSKTERLRALMQKYNCGGLGLNVSEMAITSTTGVCSPTRQAAELAQLMTIDAAQNKTDSIYWYCLENTMERGDRDYTEYDIEGNYGLVGNKYDIVPYAAKPSYLAACAYNKIVGGGDFVNMLSSGGAKAYRFKKNGADRIVIWSEETEQNICLDLGVNSVSVYDKYGNKLGDIKSDNGKFSFNVGFEPIYITGNINKFELSQNEIFVSKNSQNVSSGDTVRVNISDSRNRNLRAEIISPGAVKTENINSSGGTIGFDAKIGGLGKAEDSLTIKLYNGNDLVYAAKTHFMSQSLTLNKLKGTGINDFTINTGTTDVDVEIFAENVKSDAAAKLITAYYANDGTLMQTNLTNVEATKRGVLNRNIALDIPNGCYKIKFYLFGSEKNIVPYSKPLVCYTNN
;
A
#
# COMPACT_ATOMS: atom_id res chain seq x y z
N MET A 1 58.65 -9.20 -10.31
CA MET A 1 57.79 -10.25 -10.88
C MET A 1 56.82 -10.94 -9.86
N ARG A 2 56.75 -10.54 -8.60
CA ARG A 2 55.78 -11.14 -7.63
C ARG A 2 54.49 -10.31 -7.40
N SER A 3 54.47 -9.02 -7.77
CA SER A 3 53.28 -8.16 -7.61
C SER A 3 52.21 -8.34 -8.70
N ASN A 4 52.58 -8.73 -9.91
CA ASN A 4 51.63 -8.88 -11.00
C ASN A 4 50.80 -10.19 -10.98
N LYS A 5 51.18 -11.16 -10.13
CA LYS A 5 50.46 -12.43 -10.03
C LYS A 5 49.28 -12.38 -9.06
N ILE A 6 49.37 -11.52 -8.03
CA ILE A 6 48.31 -11.34 -7.03
C ILE A 6 47.16 -10.55 -7.66
N ILE A 7 47.45 -9.50 -8.42
CA ILE A 7 46.42 -8.69 -9.09
C ILE A 7 45.62 -9.49 -10.14
N LYS A 8 46.29 -10.40 -10.89
CA LYS A 8 45.58 -11.28 -11.84
C LYS A 8 44.70 -12.31 -11.18
N THR A 9 45.02 -12.78 -9.98
CA THR A 9 44.23 -13.80 -9.27
C THR A 9 42.98 -13.20 -8.69
N ASP A 10 43.04 -11.98 -8.18
CA ASP A 10 41.87 -11.29 -7.63
C ASP A 10 40.91 -10.81 -8.74
N VAL A 11 41.45 -10.26 -9.85
CA VAL A 11 40.61 -9.88 -11.02
C VAL A 11 39.91 -11.12 -11.61
N MET A 12 40.58 -12.27 -11.70
CA MET A 12 39.95 -13.52 -12.17
C MET A 12 38.89 -14.05 -11.18
N LYS A 13 39.05 -13.78 -9.89
CA LYS A 13 38.06 -14.16 -8.88
C LYS A 13 36.80 -13.27 -8.98
N TYR A 14 36.98 -11.95 -9.19
CA TYR A 14 35.89 -11.02 -9.42
C TYR A 14 35.18 -11.24 -10.76
N LEU A 15 35.89 -11.57 -11.81
CA LEU A 15 35.30 -11.94 -13.11
C LEU A 15 34.49 -13.24 -13.02
N LYS A 16 34.96 -14.25 -12.25
CA LYS A 16 34.17 -15.47 -11.99
C LYS A 16 32.93 -15.19 -11.17
N THR A 17 33.02 -14.31 -10.18
CA THR A 17 31.85 -13.88 -9.37
C THR A 17 30.88 -13.08 -10.22
N ALA A 18 31.33 -12.17 -11.07
CA ALA A 18 30.50 -11.44 -12.00
C ALA A 18 29.85 -12.35 -13.06
N ALA A 19 30.58 -13.37 -13.55
CA ALA A 19 30.03 -14.36 -14.48
C ALA A 19 28.99 -15.27 -13.82
N ILE A 20 29.17 -15.60 -12.54
CA ILE A 20 28.16 -16.36 -11.76
C ILE A 20 26.93 -15.51 -11.50
N ILE A 21 27.08 -14.21 -11.23
CA ILE A 21 25.96 -13.25 -11.12
C ILE A 21 25.20 -13.16 -12.46
N PHE A 22 25.92 -13.16 -13.58
CA PHE A 22 25.31 -13.11 -14.90
C PHE A 22 24.54 -14.42 -15.23
N VAL A 23 25.08 -15.59 -14.85
CA VAL A 23 24.41 -16.88 -15.00
C VAL A 23 23.21 -17.03 -14.06
N LEU A 24 23.27 -16.48 -12.83
CA LEU A 24 22.16 -16.50 -11.89
C LEU A 24 21.06 -15.46 -12.22
N LEU A 25 21.41 -14.35 -12.88
CA LEU A 25 20.44 -13.38 -13.40
C LEU A 25 19.79 -13.85 -14.72
N LEU A 26 20.44 -14.78 -15.45
CA LEU A 26 19.88 -15.50 -16.61
C LEU A 26 19.28 -16.86 -16.21
N GLY A 27 19.64 -17.39 -15.03
CA GLY A 27 19.16 -18.66 -14.50
C GLY A 27 17.88 -18.59 -13.69
N GLY A 28 17.06 -17.51 -13.84
CA GLY A 28 15.62 -17.68 -13.72
C GLY A 28 15.27 -18.82 -14.67
N GLY A 29 14.79 -19.94 -14.11
CA GLY A 29 14.52 -21.14 -14.86
C GLY A 29 13.96 -20.83 -16.23
N GLN A 30 14.40 -21.50 -17.25
CA GLN A 30 13.78 -21.44 -18.56
C GLN A 30 12.29 -21.59 -18.33
N VAL A 31 11.58 -20.47 -18.24
CA VAL A 31 10.20 -20.41 -18.65
C VAL A 31 10.31 -20.71 -20.14
N LEU A 32 10.10 -21.97 -20.52
CA LEU A 32 9.87 -22.33 -21.91
C LEU A 32 8.89 -21.28 -22.41
N ALA A 33 9.31 -20.48 -23.39
CA ALA A 33 8.50 -19.45 -23.96
C ALA A 33 7.18 -20.12 -24.35
N ALA A 34 6.07 -19.77 -23.66
CA ALA A 34 4.77 -20.29 -24.02
C ALA A 34 4.56 -19.99 -25.50
N GLU A 35 4.07 -20.94 -26.28
CA GLU A 35 3.73 -20.70 -27.68
C GLU A 35 2.80 -19.49 -27.75
N THR A 36 3.21 -18.45 -28.44
CA THR A 36 2.39 -17.27 -28.69
C THR A 36 1.91 -17.31 -30.13
N GLU A 37 0.63 -17.03 -30.30
CA GLU A 37 0.09 -16.78 -31.64
C GLU A 37 0.16 -15.27 -31.90
N ASN A 38 0.86 -14.86 -32.96
CA ASN A 38 0.92 -13.45 -33.36
C ASN A 38 -0.37 -13.05 -34.08
N LEU A 39 -1.09 -12.10 -33.46
CA LEU A 39 -2.30 -11.49 -34.02
C LEU A 39 -1.98 -10.27 -34.88
N LEU A 40 -0.91 -9.57 -34.55
CA LEU A 40 -0.38 -8.43 -35.28
C LEU A 40 1.12 -8.35 -35.04
N SER A 41 1.91 -8.25 -36.13
CA SER A 41 3.33 -7.98 -36.04
C SER A 41 3.68 -7.00 -37.16
N VAL A 42 4.16 -5.82 -36.79
CA VAL A 42 4.53 -4.74 -37.73
C VAL A 42 5.91 -4.23 -37.36
N GLU A 43 6.85 -4.45 -38.27
CA GLU A 43 8.21 -3.90 -38.19
C GLU A 43 8.37 -2.86 -39.29
N PHE A 44 8.79 -1.65 -38.93
CA PHE A 44 9.06 -0.57 -39.88
C PHE A 44 10.52 -0.59 -40.28
N ASN A 45 10.90 -1.58 -41.08
CA ASN A 45 12.23 -1.59 -41.72
C ASN A 45 12.32 -0.47 -42.76
N ASN A 46 13.51 -0.17 -43.28
CA ASN A 46 13.76 0.93 -44.24
C ASN A 46 13.00 0.85 -45.57
N GLU A 47 11.78 0.35 -45.57
CA GLU A 47 10.90 0.24 -46.72
C GLU A 47 10.24 1.59 -47.02
N VAL A 48 10.02 1.84 -48.31
CA VAL A 48 9.58 3.17 -48.78
C VAL A 48 8.05 3.29 -48.75
N TYR A 49 7.30 2.23 -48.38
CA TYR A 49 5.83 2.27 -48.43
C TYR A 49 5.16 1.89 -47.08
N ILE A 50 3.95 2.42 -46.89
CA ILE A 50 3.13 2.09 -45.71
C ILE A 50 2.55 0.68 -45.91
N PRO A 51 2.65 -0.25 -44.95
CA PRO A 51 2.15 -1.61 -45.10
C PRO A 51 0.67 -1.69 -45.49
N ASP A 52 0.31 -2.59 -46.39
CA ASP A 52 -1.08 -2.79 -46.85
C ASP A 52 -2.07 -3.14 -45.74
N SER A 53 -1.55 -3.62 -44.59
CA SER A 53 -2.35 -3.90 -43.40
C SER A 53 -2.86 -2.64 -42.67
N LEU A 54 -2.35 -1.46 -43.01
CA LEU A 54 -2.82 -0.20 -42.44
C LEU A 54 -4.18 0.16 -43.07
N LEU A 55 -5.20 0.24 -42.22
CA LEU A 55 -6.52 0.65 -42.63
C LEU A 55 -6.50 2.11 -43.09
N ASN A 56 -7.03 2.34 -44.29
CA ASN A 56 -7.01 3.65 -44.90
C ASN A 56 -7.90 4.66 -44.14
N SER A 57 -7.37 5.83 -43.92
CA SER A 57 -8.07 6.91 -43.25
C SER A 57 -7.62 8.28 -43.76
N SER A 58 -8.33 9.31 -43.33
CA SER A 58 -7.95 10.71 -43.59
C SER A 58 -6.75 11.18 -42.76
N ALA A 59 -6.07 10.29 -41.99
CA ALA A 59 -4.90 10.66 -41.25
C ALA A 59 -3.67 10.81 -42.14
N GLU A 60 -2.82 11.77 -41.79
CA GLU A 60 -1.53 11.91 -42.43
C GLU A 60 -0.56 10.90 -41.85
N CYS A 61 -0.12 9.93 -42.66
CA CYS A 61 0.85 8.91 -42.28
C CYS A 61 2.13 9.09 -43.08
N LYS A 62 3.30 9.12 -42.37
CA LYS A 62 4.63 9.25 -42.97
C LYS A 62 5.55 8.16 -42.44
N LEU A 63 5.99 7.27 -43.32
CA LEU A 63 7.03 6.31 -42.98
C LEU A 63 8.38 7.05 -42.86
N LYS A 64 9.06 6.82 -41.76
CA LYS A 64 10.38 7.34 -41.41
C LYS A 64 11.30 6.16 -41.12
N ASN A 65 12.60 6.40 -41.04
CA ASN A 65 13.58 5.33 -40.75
C ASN A 65 13.22 4.55 -39.47
N GLY A 66 12.61 3.38 -39.64
CA GLY A 66 12.26 2.46 -38.56
C GLY A 66 11.02 2.80 -37.74
N TYR A 67 10.17 3.74 -38.16
CA TYR A 67 8.89 4.05 -37.51
C TYR A 67 7.88 4.73 -38.44
N LEU A 68 6.61 4.69 -38.03
CA LEU A 68 5.51 5.40 -38.70
C LEU A 68 5.09 6.62 -37.89
N GLU A 69 5.16 7.80 -38.47
CA GLU A 69 4.59 9.02 -37.95
C GLU A 69 3.11 9.12 -38.36
N ILE A 70 2.22 9.24 -37.38
CA ILE A 70 0.78 9.31 -37.59
C ILE A 70 0.24 10.59 -36.98
N SER A 71 -0.48 11.35 -37.75
CA SER A 71 -1.25 12.51 -37.31
C SER A 71 -2.75 12.25 -37.57
N PRO A 72 -3.41 11.53 -36.66
CA PRO A 72 -4.83 11.24 -36.79
C PRO A 72 -5.63 12.54 -36.61
N ASN A 73 -6.65 12.72 -37.41
CA ASN A 73 -7.59 13.85 -37.30
C ASN A 73 -8.99 13.32 -37.07
N TRP A 74 -9.20 12.73 -35.86
CA TRP A 74 -10.43 12.02 -35.48
C TRP A 74 -10.81 10.86 -36.40
N ALA A 75 -9.85 10.36 -37.16
CA ALA A 75 -10.06 9.37 -38.19
C ALA A 75 -9.74 7.97 -37.70
N ASN A 76 -10.39 6.97 -38.25
CA ASN A 76 -10.20 5.56 -37.96
C ASN A 76 -8.97 5.02 -38.68
N THR A 77 -7.77 5.39 -38.19
CA THR A 77 -6.50 4.83 -38.70
C THR A 77 -6.09 3.67 -37.82
N GLY A 78 -5.71 2.54 -38.40
CA GLY A 78 -5.29 1.40 -37.61
C GLY A 78 -4.90 0.18 -38.40
N TYR A 79 -4.59 -0.88 -37.70
CA TYR A 79 -4.24 -2.18 -38.27
C TYR A 79 -5.33 -3.20 -37.94
N LYS A 80 -5.76 -3.94 -38.96
CA LYS A 80 -6.67 -5.06 -38.74
C LYS A 80 -5.87 -6.23 -38.17
N LEU A 81 -6.41 -6.88 -37.15
CA LEU A 81 -5.82 -8.04 -36.52
C LEU A 81 -6.00 -9.28 -37.41
N LYS A 82 -5.05 -10.18 -37.39
CA LYS A 82 -5.13 -11.47 -38.11
C LYS A 82 -6.29 -12.30 -37.62
N ASN A 83 -6.47 -12.37 -36.31
CA ASN A 83 -7.62 -12.97 -35.64
C ASN A 83 -8.13 -12.00 -34.58
N SER A 84 -9.43 -11.98 -34.36
CA SER A 84 -10.04 -11.11 -33.37
C SER A 84 -9.68 -11.52 -31.94
N ILE A 85 -9.50 -10.53 -31.06
CA ILE A 85 -9.49 -10.74 -29.64
C ILE A 85 -10.92 -10.94 -29.17
N LYS A 86 -11.21 -12.09 -28.58
CA LYS A 86 -12.54 -12.41 -28.05
C LYS A 86 -12.52 -12.33 -26.53
N SER A 87 -13.71 -12.16 -25.96
CA SER A 87 -13.93 -12.26 -24.51
C SER A 87 -13.77 -13.71 -24.02
N GLU A 88 -12.64 -14.32 -24.35
CA GLU A 88 -12.20 -15.61 -23.84
C GLU A 88 -11.19 -15.35 -22.73
N ASN A 89 -11.10 -16.29 -21.79
CA ASN A 89 -10.11 -16.21 -20.71
C ASN A 89 -8.71 -16.54 -21.23
N LYS A 90 -8.15 -15.62 -21.98
CA LYS A 90 -6.81 -15.69 -22.55
C LYS A 90 -6.03 -14.42 -22.23
N TRP A 91 -4.76 -14.56 -21.98
CA TRP A 91 -3.86 -13.44 -21.85
C TRP A 91 -3.36 -12.99 -23.22
N TYR A 92 -3.55 -11.71 -23.49
CA TYR A 92 -3.02 -11.04 -24.68
C TYR A 92 -1.83 -10.18 -24.25
N SER A 93 -0.77 -10.22 -25.04
CA SER A 93 0.44 -9.42 -24.83
C SER A 93 0.60 -8.46 -26.00
N LEU A 94 0.60 -7.17 -25.72
CA LEU A 94 0.83 -6.11 -26.69
C LEU A 94 2.10 -5.38 -26.32
N ALA A 95 3.00 -5.25 -27.28
CA ALA A 95 4.22 -4.47 -27.13
C ALA A 95 4.39 -3.55 -28.33
N PHE A 96 4.82 -2.32 -28.10
CA PHE A 96 5.20 -1.37 -29.15
C PHE A 96 6.11 -0.28 -28.60
N ARG A 97 6.82 0.41 -29.51
CA ARG A 97 7.52 1.64 -29.17
C ARG A 97 6.73 2.84 -29.68
N PHE A 98 6.71 3.91 -28.92
CA PHE A 98 6.05 5.14 -29.32
C PHE A 98 6.76 6.39 -28.84
N LYS A 99 6.47 7.51 -29.51
CA LYS A 99 6.92 8.83 -29.12
C LYS A 99 5.82 9.83 -29.44
N ILE A 100 5.33 10.56 -28.48
CA ILE A 100 4.30 11.57 -28.68
C ILE A 100 5.00 12.89 -29.00
N LYS A 101 4.67 13.46 -30.15
CA LYS A 101 5.16 14.76 -30.60
C LYS A 101 4.18 15.89 -30.30
N GLU A 102 2.91 15.59 -30.42
CA GLU A 102 1.82 16.51 -30.15
C GLU A 102 0.71 15.74 -29.45
N ARG A 103 0.24 16.30 -28.36
CA ARG A 103 -0.75 15.63 -27.49
C ARG A 103 -2.15 15.71 -28.06
N GLY A 104 -2.90 14.64 -27.84
CA GLY A 104 -4.35 14.61 -28.07
C GLY A 104 -5.13 14.89 -26.78
N SER A 105 -6.45 14.89 -26.88
CA SER A 105 -7.37 15.14 -25.76
C SER A 105 -8.01 13.86 -25.22
N SER A 106 -7.80 12.71 -25.84
CA SER A 106 -8.36 11.41 -25.43
C SER A 106 -7.36 10.26 -25.59
N TYR A 107 -7.82 9.01 -25.68
CA TYR A 107 -6.93 7.88 -25.93
C TYR A 107 -6.30 7.95 -27.32
N GLN A 108 -4.97 7.85 -27.37
CA GLN A 108 -4.21 7.87 -28.60
C GLN A 108 -4.20 6.51 -29.30
N ILE A 109 -4.24 5.42 -28.52
CA ILE A 109 -4.23 4.05 -29.03
C ILE A 109 -5.34 3.24 -28.35
N MET A 110 -6.09 2.49 -29.15
CA MET A 110 -7.20 1.66 -28.69
C MET A 110 -7.26 0.32 -29.43
N LEU A 111 -7.89 -0.68 -28.80
CA LEU A 111 -8.45 -1.82 -29.50
C LEU A 111 -9.94 -1.57 -29.73
N SER A 112 -10.44 -1.86 -30.92
CA SER A 112 -11.85 -1.62 -31.30
C SER A 112 -12.38 -2.68 -32.25
N GLU A 113 -13.70 -2.70 -32.42
CA GLU A 113 -14.35 -3.39 -33.54
C GLU A 113 -14.21 -2.57 -34.82
N ALA A 114 -13.99 -3.22 -35.97
CA ALA A 114 -13.88 -2.55 -37.26
C ALA A 114 -15.27 -2.18 -37.89
N LYS A 115 -16.37 -2.63 -37.31
CA LYS A 115 -17.71 -2.37 -37.82
C LYS A 115 -18.10 -0.91 -37.62
N THR A 116 -18.33 -0.22 -38.69
CA THR A 116 -19.05 1.05 -38.73
C THR A 116 -20.52 0.79 -38.40
N GLU A 117 -20.95 1.15 -37.20
CA GLU A 117 -22.38 1.12 -36.88
C GLU A 117 -23.02 2.43 -37.29
N THR A 118 -24.22 2.32 -37.84
CA THR A 118 -25.00 3.45 -38.37
C THR A 118 -25.78 4.23 -37.31
N ASP A 119 -25.68 3.83 -36.05
CA ASP A 119 -26.48 4.35 -34.92
C ASP A 119 -25.74 5.25 -33.92
N GLY A 120 -24.48 5.59 -34.16
CA GLY A 120 -23.72 6.48 -33.28
C GLY A 120 -23.26 5.88 -31.97
N THR A 121 -23.44 4.56 -31.76
CA THR A 121 -23.02 3.86 -30.52
C THR A 121 -21.57 3.35 -30.54
N GLU A 122 -20.80 3.70 -31.57
CA GLU A 122 -19.37 3.28 -31.71
C GLU A 122 -18.50 3.63 -30.53
N ALA A 123 -18.85 4.64 -29.78
CA ALA A 123 -18.06 5.16 -28.67
C ALA A 123 -17.86 4.18 -27.51
N TYR A 124 -18.73 3.24 -27.35
CA TYR A 124 -18.79 2.36 -26.16
C TYR A 124 -18.09 1.02 -26.32
N ARG A 125 -17.39 0.78 -27.42
CA ARG A 125 -16.84 -0.52 -27.80
C ARG A 125 -15.35 -0.51 -27.98
N GLN A 126 -14.65 0.29 -27.18
CA GLN A 126 -13.23 0.53 -27.33
C GLN A 126 -12.52 0.25 -26.03
N PHE A 127 -11.39 -0.45 -26.12
CA PHE A 127 -10.47 -0.62 -25.01
C PHE A 127 -9.30 0.35 -25.18
N GLY A 128 -9.22 1.35 -24.30
CA GLY A 128 -8.18 2.37 -24.33
C GLY A 128 -6.83 1.81 -23.87
N ILE A 129 -5.89 1.71 -24.80
CA ILE A 129 -4.56 1.16 -24.52
C ILE A 129 -3.60 2.23 -24.02
N LEU A 130 -3.64 3.43 -24.60
CA LEU A 130 -2.74 4.51 -24.26
C LEU A 130 -3.43 5.86 -24.32
N ARG A 131 -3.42 6.57 -23.21
CA ARG A 131 -3.75 7.98 -23.09
C ARG A 131 -2.68 8.71 -22.32
N LEU A 132 -2.38 9.95 -22.69
CA LEU A 132 -1.57 10.87 -21.92
C LEU A 132 -2.47 11.99 -21.38
N THR A 133 -2.50 12.16 -20.06
CA THR A 133 -3.28 13.22 -19.39
C THR A 133 -2.57 14.59 -19.45
N ASP A 134 -3.32 15.67 -19.20
CA ASP A 134 -2.78 17.02 -19.08
C ASP A 134 -1.75 17.12 -17.93
N GLY A 135 -1.85 16.26 -16.93
CA GLY A 135 -0.90 16.14 -15.81
C GLY A 135 0.38 15.34 -16.11
N ASN A 136 0.70 15.08 -17.40
CA ASN A 136 1.88 14.29 -17.82
C ASN A 136 1.88 12.83 -17.34
N ARG A 137 0.73 12.21 -17.22
CA ARG A 137 0.57 10.83 -16.75
C ARG A 137 0.04 9.92 -17.84
N PHE A 138 0.52 8.68 -17.86
CA PHE A 138 0.02 7.65 -18.77
C PHE A 138 -1.19 6.94 -18.18
N MET A 139 -2.16 6.60 -19.02
CA MET A 139 -3.35 5.83 -18.63
C MET A 139 -3.61 4.66 -19.57
N ILE A 140 -4.17 3.59 -18.99
CA ILE A 140 -4.76 2.44 -19.69
C ILE A 140 -6.13 2.14 -19.07
N ALA A 141 -7.17 2.01 -19.89
CA ALA A 141 -8.53 1.68 -19.44
C ALA A 141 -9.02 2.53 -18.26
N GLY A 142 -8.76 3.83 -18.28
CA GLY A 142 -9.12 4.74 -17.21
C GLY A 142 -8.18 4.69 -15.99
N LYS A 143 -7.18 3.83 -15.99
CA LYS A 143 -6.23 3.62 -14.91
C LYS A 143 -4.89 4.29 -15.20
N GLU A 144 -4.37 5.05 -14.24
CA GLU A 144 -3.06 5.68 -14.35
C GLU A 144 -1.94 4.66 -14.10
N LEU A 145 -0.91 4.69 -14.94
CA LEU A 145 0.32 3.97 -14.68
C LEU A 145 1.20 4.84 -13.78
N GLY A 146 1.38 4.40 -12.53
CA GLY A 146 2.20 5.12 -11.56
C GLY A 146 3.70 4.91 -11.80
N GLY A 147 4.50 5.83 -11.29
CA GLY A 147 5.95 5.68 -11.22
C GLY A 147 6.78 6.59 -12.11
N MET A 148 6.25 7.22 -13.17
CA MET A 148 7.01 8.16 -14.01
C MET A 148 6.15 9.26 -14.61
N ASN A 149 6.78 10.40 -14.93
CA ASN A 149 6.17 11.49 -15.68
C ASN A 149 6.54 11.41 -17.16
N PHE A 150 5.60 11.75 -18.01
CA PHE A 150 5.82 11.85 -19.44
C PHE A 150 6.83 12.98 -19.78
N GLN A 151 7.70 12.70 -20.75
CA GLN A 151 8.64 13.65 -21.33
C GLN A 151 8.36 13.77 -22.84
N ASP A 152 8.19 15.01 -23.32
CA ASP A 152 7.93 15.26 -24.75
C ASP A 152 9.07 14.75 -25.63
N ASN A 153 8.70 14.25 -26.82
CA ASN A 153 9.64 13.80 -27.85
C ASN A 153 10.63 12.69 -27.43
N LYS A 154 10.32 11.90 -26.40
CA LYS A 154 11.09 10.72 -26.01
C LYS A 154 10.43 9.44 -26.52
N TRP A 155 11.25 8.44 -26.85
CA TRP A 155 10.79 7.10 -27.20
C TRP A 155 10.49 6.31 -25.94
N TYR A 156 9.33 5.69 -25.91
CA TYR A 156 8.85 4.79 -24.86
C TYR A 156 8.69 3.39 -25.39
N LEU A 157 8.97 2.42 -24.53
CA LEU A 157 8.62 1.02 -24.73
C LEU A 157 7.38 0.73 -23.89
N TYR A 158 6.29 0.30 -24.54
CA TYR A 158 5.06 -0.11 -23.87
C TYR A 158 4.86 -1.60 -23.97
N ASN A 159 4.65 -2.23 -22.85
CA ASN A 159 4.29 -3.63 -22.74
C ASN A 159 3.03 -3.74 -21.91
N VAL A 160 2.00 -4.36 -22.45
CA VAL A 160 0.78 -4.62 -21.71
C VAL A 160 0.34 -6.07 -21.91
N LYS A 161 0.03 -6.74 -20.81
CA LYS A 161 -0.70 -7.99 -20.80
C LYS A 161 -2.09 -7.72 -20.26
N PHE A 162 -3.11 -8.24 -20.89
CA PHE A 162 -4.50 -8.06 -20.46
C PHE A 162 -5.31 -9.32 -20.76
N ASN A 163 -6.30 -9.53 -19.92
CA ASN A 163 -7.26 -10.62 -20.07
C ASN A 163 -8.67 -10.02 -20.18
N PRO A 164 -9.30 -10.04 -21.36
CA PRO A 164 -10.61 -9.41 -21.57
C PRO A 164 -11.76 -10.05 -20.78
N TYR A 165 -11.58 -11.30 -20.33
CA TYR A 165 -12.59 -12.02 -19.57
C TYR A 165 -12.52 -11.67 -18.09
N THR A 166 -11.32 -11.70 -17.50
CA THR A 166 -11.13 -11.39 -16.07
C THR A 166 -10.96 -9.91 -15.80
N THR A 167 -10.80 -9.11 -16.87
CA THR A 167 -10.50 -7.70 -16.84
C THR A 167 -9.17 -7.33 -16.14
N GLU A 168 -8.30 -8.32 -15.94
CA GLU A 168 -6.97 -8.09 -15.39
C GLU A 168 -6.04 -7.45 -16.42
N ILE A 169 -5.27 -6.47 -15.99
CA ILE A 169 -4.25 -5.79 -16.78
C ILE A 169 -2.93 -5.78 -16.02
N LYS A 170 -1.84 -6.03 -16.75
CA LYS A 170 -0.46 -5.82 -16.32
C LYS A 170 0.21 -4.94 -17.37
N ALA A 171 0.28 -3.65 -17.14
CA ALA A 171 0.83 -2.68 -18.08
C ALA A 171 2.09 -2.05 -17.55
N ARG A 172 3.07 -1.84 -18.43
CA ARG A 172 4.30 -1.15 -18.10
C ARG A 172 4.77 -0.29 -19.27
N ILE A 173 5.01 0.98 -18.99
CA ILE A 173 5.67 1.92 -19.89
C ILE A 173 7.03 2.24 -19.33
N SER A 174 8.06 2.20 -20.15
CA SER A 174 9.40 2.65 -19.77
C SER A 174 10.00 3.52 -20.86
N LEU A 175 10.89 4.43 -20.49
CA LEU A 175 11.71 5.09 -21.49
C LEU A 175 12.54 4.06 -22.26
N GLN A 176 12.60 4.15 -23.59
CA GLN A 176 13.35 3.20 -24.41
C GLN A 176 14.81 3.13 -23.99
N ASN A 177 15.40 4.28 -23.68
CA ASN A 177 16.79 4.40 -23.29
C ASN A 177 17.01 4.26 -21.77
N SER A 178 15.95 4.05 -20.99
CA SER A 178 15.98 3.84 -19.54
C SER A 178 14.86 2.89 -19.10
N PRO A 179 14.95 1.59 -19.42
CA PRO A 179 13.87 0.64 -19.11
C PRO A 179 13.61 0.41 -17.60
N SER A 180 14.49 0.90 -16.74
CA SER A 180 14.28 0.91 -15.28
C SER A 180 13.46 2.10 -14.81
N ASP A 181 13.36 3.16 -15.62
CA ASP A 181 12.42 4.23 -15.42
C ASP A 181 11.11 3.84 -16.10
N TYR A 182 10.14 3.47 -15.29
CA TYR A 182 8.89 2.94 -15.79
C TYR A 182 7.71 3.37 -14.92
N ALA A 183 6.58 3.46 -15.58
CA ALA A 183 5.28 3.48 -14.94
C ALA A 183 4.61 2.12 -15.15
N GLU A 184 3.91 1.61 -14.17
CA GLU A 184 3.20 0.34 -14.29
C GLU A 184 1.85 0.37 -13.60
N TYR A 185 0.95 -0.48 -14.10
CA TYR A 185 -0.32 -0.80 -13.48
C TYR A 185 -0.51 -2.31 -13.48
N ASN A 186 -0.90 -2.88 -12.35
CA ASN A 186 -1.25 -4.29 -12.20
C ASN A 186 -2.53 -4.38 -11.39
N GLY A 187 -3.63 -4.76 -12.02
CA GLY A 187 -4.93 -4.86 -11.34
C GLY A 187 -6.04 -5.26 -12.29
N THR A 188 -7.28 -5.11 -11.85
CA THR A 188 -8.45 -5.29 -12.70
C THR A 188 -9.06 -3.94 -13.06
N VAL A 189 -9.84 -3.91 -14.13
CA VAL A 189 -10.61 -2.73 -14.56
C VAL A 189 -12.06 -3.13 -14.72
N GLY A 190 -12.97 -2.17 -14.89
CA GLY A 190 -14.37 -2.45 -15.16
C GLY A 190 -14.57 -3.20 -16.48
N ASN A 191 -15.70 -3.82 -16.64
CA ASN A 191 -16.19 -4.43 -17.90
C ASN A 191 -17.45 -3.74 -18.41
N ASP A 192 -17.75 -2.55 -17.90
CA ASP A 192 -18.83 -1.71 -18.39
C ASP A 192 -18.52 -1.18 -19.81
N ASN A 193 -19.47 -0.48 -20.39
CA ASN A 193 -19.33 0.07 -21.75
C ASN A 193 -18.78 1.52 -21.75
N ALA A 194 -18.01 1.91 -20.74
CA ALA A 194 -17.47 3.25 -20.66
C ALA A 194 -16.34 3.49 -21.68
N TRP A 195 -16.26 4.70 -22.18
CA TRP A 195 -15.32 5.16 -23.22
C TRP A 195 -13.86 4.88 -22.90
N GLY A 196 -13.35 3.72 -23.34
CA GLY A 196 -11.95 3.34 -23.18
C GLY A 196 -11.50 3.18 -21.73
N SER A 197 -12.38 3.39 -20.75
CA SER A 197 -12.08 3.31 -19.30
C SER A 197 -12.35 1.94 -18.70
N SER A 198 -12.62 0.95 -19.52
CA SER A 198 -12.86 -0.44 -19.13
C SER A 198 -12.40 -1.39 -20.24
N ILE A 199 -12.44 -2.70 -19.99
CA ILE A 199 -12.35 -3.73 -21.02
C ILE A 199 -13.75 -4.28 -21.27
N PRO A 200 -14.51 -3.78 -22.24
CA PRO A 200 -15.82 -4.33 -22.55
C PRO A 200 -15.71 -5.80 -22.98
N ILE A 201 -16.68 -6.62 -22.56
CA ILE A 201 -16.77 -8.04 -22.97
C ILE A 201 -17.22 -8.09 -24.42
N ARG A 202 -16.29 -7.99 -25.37
CA ARG A 202 -16.57 -7.93 -26.80
C ARG A 202 -15.44 -8.52 -27.64
N GLU A 203 -15.65 -8.51 -28.95
CA GLU A 203 -14.67 -8.91 -29.92
C GLU A 203 -13.97 -7.69 -30.53
N TYR A 204 -12.63 -7.62 -30.42
CA TYR A 204 -11.80 -6.58 -31.02
C TYR A 204 -11.07 -7.14 -32.23
N ASP A 205 -11.14 -6.47 -33.35
CA ASP A 205 -10.46 -6.89 -34.58
C ASP A 205 -9.53 -5.81 -35.15
N THR A 206 -9.42 -4.65 -34.47
CA THR A 206 -8.63 -3.51 -34.95
C THR A 206 -7.80 -2.89 -33.84
N PHE A 207 -6.51 -2.69 -34.10
CA PHE A 207 -5.60 -1.84 -33.33
C PHE A 207 -5.65 -0.44 -33.96
N LYS A 208 -6.21 0.52 -33.23
CA LYS A 208 -6.66 1.82 -33.77
C LYS A 208 -5.89 2.97 -33.16
N PHE A 209 -5.55 3.97 -33.98
CA PHE A 209 -5.08 5.27 -33.56
C PHE A 209 -6.23 6.26 -33.59
N THR A 210 -6.37 7.06 -32.54
CA THR A 210 -7.50 8.00 -32.43
C THR A 210 -7.00 9.37 -31.96
N ASP A 211 -7.90 10.34 -31.97
CA ASP A 211 -7.72 11.68 -31.46
C ASP A 211 -6.87 12.61 -32.36
N LYS A 212 -6.76 13.85 -31.91
CA LYS A 212 -5.84 14.85 -32.48
C LYS A 212 -4.49 14.72 -31.79
N GLY A 213 -3.44 14.97 -32.54
CA GLY A 213 -2.07 14.90 -32.05
C GLY A 213 -1.17 14.20 -33.06
N THR A 214 0.09 14.06 -32.74
CA THR A 214 1.05 13.38 -33.62
C THR A 214 1.85 12.38 -32.78
N ILE A 215 1.82 11.12 -33.23
CA ILE A 215 2.52 10.00 -32.58
C ILE A 215 3.46 9.31 -33.59
N ASP A 216 4.69 9.07 -33.17
CA ASP A 216 5.58 8.11 -33.86
C ASP A 216 5.39 6.75 -33.19
N ILE A 217 5.23 5.69 -33.98
CA ILE A 217 5.05 4.33 -33.49
C ILE A 217 5.95 3.35 -34.25
N ALA A 218 6.47 2.34 -33.54
CA ALA A 218 7.31 1.30 -34.11
C ALA A 218 7.13 -0.05 -33.40
N ASP A 219 7.50 -1.12 -34.08
CA ASP A 219 7.62 -2.48 -33.55
C ASP A 219 6.35 -2.97 -32.84
N ILE A 220 5.20 -2.83 -33.48
CA ILE A 220 3.94 -3.30 -32.92
C ILE A 220 3.89 -4.81 -32.95
N ASN A 221 3.76 -5.44 -31.77
CA ASN A 221 3.57 -6.86 -31.61
C ASN A 221 2.40 -7.14 -30.66
N LEU A 222 1.37 -7.77 -31.18
CA LEU A 222 0.23 -8.24 -30.39
C LEU A 222 0.14 -9.75 -30.55
N SER A 223 0.20 -10.46 -29.46
CA SER A 223 0.15 -11.90 -29.40
C SER A 223 -0.80 -12.38 -28.33
N VAL A 224 -1.34 -13.58 -28.51
CA VAL A 224 -2.06 -14.30 -27.46
C VAL A 224 -1.09 -15.24 -26.77
N SER A 225 -1.08 -15.18 -25.44
CA SER A 225 -0.20 -16.01 -24.59
C SER A 225 -0.97 -17.21 -24.05
N LYS A 226 -0.32 -18.35 -24.01
CA LYS A 226 -0.80 -19.55 -23.33
C LYS A 226 -0.22 -19.67 -21.91
N ASP A 227 0.24 -18.58 -21.31
CA ASP A 227 1.05 -18.55 -20.08
C ASP A 227 0.39 -19.19 -18.85
N GLU A 228 -0.92 -19.28 -18.79
CA GLU A 228 -1.67 -20.00 -17.75
C GLU A 228 -2.75 -20.88 -18.41
N PRO A 229 -2.39 -22.09 -18.86
CA PRO A 229 -3.33 -23.01 -19.54
C PRO A 229 -4.58 -23.33 -18.72
N ILE A 230 -4.48 -23.31 -17.40
CA ILE A 230 -5.60 -23.40 -16.46
C ILE A 230 -5.65 -22.12 -15.66
N TYR A 231 -6.62 -21.27 -15.98
CA TYR A 231 -6.84 -20.04 -15.21
C TYR A 231 -7.45 -20.37 -13.85
N THR A 232 -6.96 -19.69 -12.82
CA THR A 232 -7.40 -19.93 -11.44
C THR A 232 -8.02 -18.67 -10.86
N ARG A 233 -9.19 -18.78 -10.24
CA ARG A 233 -9.86 -17.75 -9.47
C ARG A 233 -10.17 -18.27 -8.07
N VAL A 234 -10.05 -17.42 -7.06
CA VAL A 234 -10.40 -17.75 -5.66
C VAL A 234 -11.43 -16.77 -5.13
N THR A 235 -12.48 -17.30 -4.58
CA THR A 235 -13.54 -16.53 -3.91
C THR A 235 -13.91 -17.16 -2.58
N SER A 236 -14.56 -16.41 -1.70
CA SER A 236 -15.21 -16.93 -0.51
C SER A 236 -16.50 -16.17 -0.24
N ALA A 237 -17.28 -16.63 0.72
CA ALA A 237 -18.45 -15.91 1.23
C ALA A 237 -18.07 -14.69 2.09
N LYS A 238 -16.76 -14.51 2.38
CA LYS A 238 -16.24 -13.42 3.21
C LYS A 238 -15.57 -12.36 2.35
N VAL A 239 -15.93 -11.11 2.54
CA VAL A 239 -15.30 -9.97 1.85
C VAL A 239 -13.81 -9.99 2.13
N GLY A 240 -12.99 -9.79 1.11
CA GLY A 240 -11.53 -9.79 1.23
C GLY A 240 -10.91 -11.12 1.66
N ASN A 241 -11.69 -12.24 1.64
CA ASN A 241 -11.32 -13.52 2.25
C ASN A 241 -10.85 -13.33 3.72
N ILE A 242 -11.53 -12.46 4.47
CA ILE A 242 -11.23 -12.15 5.88
C ILE A 242 -12.09 -13.04 6.76
N PHE A 243 -11.49 -14.06 7.35
CA PHE A 243 -12.16 -15.01 8.25
C PHE A 243 -12.00 -14.59 9.72
N SER A 244 -12.90 -15.02 10.57
CA SER A 244 -12.72 -15.01 12.02
C SER A 244 -12.20 -16.36 12.54
N GLU A 245 -11.83 -16.43 13.81
CA GLU A 245 -11.45 -17.69 14.46
C GLU A 245 -12.51 -18.79 14.28
N ASN A 246 -13.79 -18.43 14.46
CA ASN A 246 -14.91 -19.34 14.45
C ASN A 246 -15.48 -19.62 13.05
N ASP A 247 -15.04 -18.92 12.03
CA ASP A 247 -15.47 -19.18 10.66
C ASP A 247 -14.89 -20.51 10.16
N GLU A 248 -15.69 -21.26 9.43
CA GLU A 248 -15.16 -22.29 8.55
C GLU A 248 -14.40 -21.58 7.41
N LYS A 249 -13.05 -21.71 7.37
CA LYS A 249 -12.20 -21.06 6.39
C LYS A 249 -12.35 -21.74 5.02
N MET A 250 -13.54 -21.60 4.45
CA MET A 250 -13.92 -22.20 3.17
C MET A 250 -13.69 -21.23 2.02
N ILE A 251 -12.93 -21.64 1.03
CA ILE A 251 -12.75 -20.92 -0.23
C ILE A 251 -13.27 -21.78 -1.39
N THR A 252 -13.70 -21.13 -2.45
CA THR A 252 -14.02 -21.75 -3.73
C THR A 252 -12.93 -21.39 -4.71
N ALA A 253 -12.17 -22.39 -5.16
CA ALA A 253 -11.23 -22.27 -6.25
C ALA A 253 -11.90 -22.73 -7.54
N GLU A 254 -11.95 -21.86 -8.54
CA GLU A 254 -12.40 -22.14 -9.90
C GLU A 254 -11.19 -22.33 -10.80
N PHE A 255 -11.20 -23.41 -11.57
CA PHE A 255 -10.16 -23.72 -12.56
C PHE A 255 -10.81 -23.81 -13.93
N GLU A 256 -10.30 -23.04 -14.87
CA GLU A 256 -10.81 -22.96 -16.25
C GLU A 256 -9.70 -23.33 -17.23
N ASN A 257 -9.98 -24.31 -18.11
CA ASN A 257 -9.08 -24.62 -19.21
C ASN A 257 -9.22 -23.59 -20.33
N VAL A 258 -8.23 -22.73 -20.48
CA VAL A 258 -8.21 -21.67 -21.52
C VAL A 258 -7.56 -22.13 -22.83
N LEU A 259 -7.14 -23.41 -22.93
CA LEU A 259 -6.64 -24.00 -24.16
C LEU A 259 -7.81 -24.39 -25.08
N THR A 260 -7.51 -24.52 -26.36
CA THR A 260 -8.45 -24.99 -27.37
C THR A 260 -8.57 -26.52 -27.43
N SER A 261 -7.86 -27.22 -26.55
CA SER A 261 -7.80 -28.69 -26.44
C SER A 261 -8.06 -29.14 -25.00
N THR A 262 -8.33 -30.44 -24.85
CA THR A 262 -8.47 -31.03 -23.51
C THR A 262 -7.15 -31.00 -22.77
N ALA A 263 -7.20 -30.58 -21.51
CA ALA A 263 -6.07 -30.48 -20.58
C ALA A 263 -6.22 -31.51 -19.45
N ASN A 264 -5.14 -32.22 -19.14
CA ASN A 264 -5.02 -33.01 -17.92
C ASN A 264 -4.14 -32.24 -16.95
N ALA A 265 -4.69 -31.76 -15.85
CA ALA A 265 -3.97 -30.95 -14.89
C ALA A 265 -3.85 -31.68 -13.55
N ASN A 266 -2.65 -31.61 -12.94
CA ASN A 266 -2.41 -32.02 -11.57
C ASN A 266 -2.25 -30.74 -10.72
N ILE A 267 -3.11 -30.56 -9.74
CA ILE A 267 -3.25 -29.30 -9.01
C ILE A 267 -2.94 -29.52 -7.53
N SER A 268 -2.10 -28.69 -6.99
CA SER A 268 -1.84 -28.55 -5.55
C SER A 268 -1.83 -27.08 -5.14
N TYR A 269 -1.89 -26.81 -3.84
CA TYR A 269 -1.77 -25.45 -3.33
C TYR A 269 -0.85 -25.36 -2.14
N GLU A 270 -0.30 -24.17 -1.94
CA GLU A 270 0.45 -23.76 -0.76
C GLU A 270 -0.14 -22.46 -0.21
N VAL A 271 -0.28 -22.39 1.11
CA VAL A 271 -0.65 -21.18 1.85
C VAL A 271 0.57 -20.75 2.63
N PHE A 272 0.96 -19.50 2.46
CA PHE A 272 2.09 -18.89 3.14
C PHE A 272 1.58 -17.87 4.16
N ASP A 273 2.19 -17.81 5.34
CA ASP A 273 1.99 -16.72 6.28
C ASP A 273 2.64 -15.41 5.80
N GLU A 274 2.48 -14.32 6.55
CA GLU A 274 3.09 -13.01 6.25
C GLU A 274 4.62 -13.10 6.16
N ASN A 275 5.24 -14.05 6.86
CA ASN A 275 6.65 -14.32 6.86
C ASN A 275 7.10 -15.23 5.70
N GLY A 276 6.17 -15.71 4.84
CA GLY A 276 6.42 -16.61 3.71
C GLY A 276 6.73 -18.04 4.13
N ASN A 277 6.40 -18.41 5.36
CA ASN A 277 6.45 -19.80 5.79
C ASN A 277 5.23 -20.53 5.27
N VAL A 278 5.40 -21.80 4.90
CA VAL A 278 4.28 -22.62 4.48
C VAL A 278 3.42 -22.99 5.68
N ALA A 279 2.25 -22.35 5.80
CA ALA A 279 1.25 -22.66 6.82
C ALA A 279 0.44 -23.93 6.47
N GLU A 280 0.17 -24.12 5.18
CA GLU A 280 -0.55 -25.30 4.69
C GLU A 280 -0.11 -25.67 3.27
N ARG A 281 -0.04 -26.98 2.98
CA ARG A 281 0.19 -27.53 1.64
C ARG A 281 -0.68 -28.75 1.45
N LYS A 282 -1.48 -28.77 0.37
CA LYS A 282 -2.30 -29.94 0.04
C LYS A 282 -2.40 -30.15 -1.48
N SER A 283 -2.60 -31.41 -1.89
CA SER A 283 -2.96 -31.76 -3.27
C SER A 283 -4.47 -31.70 -3.45
N ILE A 284 -4.91 -31.13 -4.55
CA ILE A 284 -6.31 -31.21 -5.03
C ILE A 284 -6.48 -32.46 -5.89
N GLY A 285 -5.40 -32.92 -6.52
CA GLY A 285 -5.36 -34.09 -7.39
C GLY A 285 -5.42 -33.77 -8.86
N SER A 286 -5.62 -34.82 -9.66
CA SER A 286 -5.67 -34.70 -11.12
C SER A 286 -7.09 -34.40 -11.59
N VAL A 287 -7.20 -33.49 -12.55
CA VAL A 287 -8.46 -33.13 -13.22
C VAL A 287 -8.26 -33.14 -14.74
N THR A 288 -9.29 -33.56 -15.47
CA THR A 288 -9.32 -33.45 -16.92
C THR A 288 -10.37 -32.42 -17.29
N LEU A 289 -9.99 -31.40 -18.06
CA LEU A 289 -10.84 -30.30 -18.46
C LEU A 289 -10.88 -30.22 -19.99
N LYS A 290 -12.06 -30.23 -20.58
CA LYS A 290 -12.25 -29.93 -22.01
C LYS A 290 -11.89 -28.47 -22.28
N ALA A 291 -11.71 -28.10 -23.52
CA ALA A 291 -11.53 -26.72 -23.95
C ALA A 291 -12.66 -25.82 -23.42
N GLY A 292 -12.31 -24.74 -22.69
CA GLY A 292 -13.26 -23.82 -22.07
C GLY A 292 -14.03 -24.37 -20.86
N GLU A 293 -13.75 -25.58 -20.41
CA GLU A 293 -14.44 -26.17 -19.25
C GLU A 293 -13.95 -25.54 -17.94
N LYS A 294 -14.90 -25.29 -17.05
CA LYS A 294 -14.69 -24.77 -15.70
C LYS A 294 -15.09 -25.81 -14.66
N ILE A 295 -14.26 -25.95 -13.65
CA ILE A 295 -14.62 -26.72 -12.45
C ILE A 295 -14.41 -25.86 -11.20
N GLN A 296 -15.20 -26.13 -10.20
CA GLN A 296 -15.06 -25.50 -8.88
C GLN A 296 -14.70 -26.54 -7.83
N LYS A 297 -13.80 -26.17 -6.94
CA LYS A 297 -13.40 -26.95 -5.76
C LYS A 297 -13.53 -26.11 -4.51
N ASN A 298 -14.35 -26.62 -3.58
CA ASN A 298 -14.41 -26.04 -2.24
C ASN A 298 -13.22 -26.57 -1.43
N ILE A 299 -12.44 -25.67 -0.88
CA ILE A 299 -11.22 -25.99 -0.14
C ILE A 299 -11.38 -25.44 1.28
N LYS A 300 -11.34 -26.36 2.25
CA LYS A 300 -11.30 -26.01 3.66
C LYS A 300 -9.86 -25.86 4.09
N LEU A 301 -9.51 -24.64 4.50
CA LEU A 301 -8.19 -24.32 5.04
C LEU A 301 -8.09 -24.67 6.52
N SER A 302 -6.89 -25.05 6.96
CA SER A 302 -6.60 -25.43 8.34
C SER A 302 -5.77 -24.37 9.08
N ILE A 303 -5.72 -23.15 8.55
CA ILE A 303 -5.07 -21.99 9.18
C ILE A 303 -5.92 -21.49 10.35
N ASN A 304 -5.31 -21.30 11.52
CA ASN A 304 -6.04 -20.90 12.74
C ASN A 304 -5.49 -19.64 13.40
N ASP A 305 -4.19 -19.39 13.28
CA ASP A 305 -3.58 -18.19 13.85
C ASP A 305 -4.07 -16.93 13.13
N PHE A 306 -4.28 -15.86 13.88
CA PHE A 306 -4.59 -14.55 13.31
C PHE A 306 -3.37 -14.05 12.52
N GLY A 307 -3.59 -13.66 11.29
CA GLY A 307 -2.51 -13.27 10.40
C GLY A 307 -2.96 -13.04 8.96
N ILE A 308 -2.03 -12.54 8.18
CA ILE A 308 -2.14 -12.36 6.73
C ILE A 308 -1.53 -13.59 6.05
N TYR A 309 -2.23 -14.12 5.08
CA TYR A 309 -1.81 -15.29 4.32
C TYR A 309 -1.90 -15.04 2.81
N LYS A 310 -1.10 -15.78 2.05
CA LYS A 310 -1.11 -15.78 0.58
C LYS A 310 -1.19 -17.22 0.09
N MET A 311 -2.19 -17.51 -0.72
CA MET A 311 -2.38 -18.82 -1.35
C MET A 311 -1.89 -18.80 -2.79
N ILE A 312 -1.21 -19.85 -3.20
CA ILE A 312 -0.72 -20.07 -4.56
C ILE A 312 -1.11 -21.49 -4.97
N PHE A 313 -1.61 -21.66 -6.19
CA PHE A 313 -1.78 -22.99 -6.80
C PHE A 313 -0.56 -23.33 -7.64
N LYS A 314 -0.10 -24.56 -7.50
CA LYS A 314 0.92 -25.18 -8.37
C LYS A 314 0.21 -26.14 -9.30
N ILE A 315 0.39 -25.93 -10.58
CA ILE A 315 -0.39 -26.60 -11.63
C ILE A 315 0.57 -27.18 -12.67
N ASP A 316 0.49 -28.50 -12.83
CA ASP A 316 1.17 -29.23 -13.89
C ASP A 316 0.13 -29.67 -14.90
N VAL A 317 0.26 -29.24 -16.16
CA VAL A 317 -0.73 -29.49 -17.24
C VAL A 317 -0.09 -30.27 -18.38
N ASN A 318 -0.83 -31.23 -18.88
CA ASN A 318 -0.51 -31.92 -20.15
C ASN A 318 -1.67 -31.74 -21.12
N SER A 319 -1.38 -31.22 -22.30
CA SER A 319 -2.35 -31.04 -23.38
C SER A 319 -1.66 -31.21 -24.73
N ASN A 320 -2.22 -32.05 -25.61
CA ASN A 320 -1.72 -32.31 -26.96
C ASN A 320 -0.22 -32.71 -27.02
N GLY A 321 0.28 -33.38 -25.98
CA GLY A 321 1.71 -33.78 -25.90
C GLY A 321 2.64 -32.69 -25.35
N GLU A 322 2.13 -31.50 -25.03
CA GLU A 322 2.87 -30.45 -24.38
C GLU A 322 2.64 -30.48 -22.85
N SER A 323 3.68 -30.18 -22.09
CA SER A 323 3.64 -30.16 -20.63
C SER A 323 3.99 -28.75 -20.14
N PHE A 324 3.19 -28.23 -19.20
CA PHE A 324 3.37 -26.91 -18.55
C PHE A 324 3.41 -27.11 -17.05
N SER A 325 4.32 -26.40 -16.37
CA SER A 325 4.37 -26.31 -14.91
C SER A 325 4.49 -24.86 -14.49
N TYR A 326 3.55 -24.36 -13.70
CA TYR A 326 3.54 -22.97 -13.27
C TYR A 326 2.84 -22.78 -11.92
N SER A 327 2.96 -21.57 -11.38
CA SER A 327 2.24 -21.14 -10.19
C SER A 327 1.24 -20.05 -10.56
N SER A 328 0.04 -20.13 -10.01
CA SER A 328 -0.99 -19.10 -10.18
C SER A 328 -0.58 -17.76 -9.56
N SER A 329 -1.41 -16.74 -9.75
CA SER A 329 -1.37 -15.52 -8.96
C SER A 329 -1.46 -15.82 -7.47
N LYS A 330 -1.00 -14.86 -6.63
CA LYS A 330 -1.10 -14.94 -5.17
C LYS A 330 -2.47 -14.43 -4.72
N PHE A 331 -3.25 -15.26 -4.06
CA PHE A 331 -4.55 -14.89 -3.51
C PHE A 331 -4.41 -14.56 -2.02
N ALA A 332 -4.82 -13.35 -1.65
CA ALA A 332 -4.80 -12.90 -0.26
C ALA A 332 -5.89 -13.60 0.55
N LEU A 333 -5.54 -13.98 1.77
CA LEU A 333 -6.41 -14.58 2.78
C LEU A 333 -6.01 -13.97 4.13
N SER A 334 -6.93 -13.92 5.09
CA SER A 334 -6.58 -13.52 6.46
C SER A 334 -7.48 -14.16 7.48
N VAL A 335 -6.97 -14.29 8.70
CA VAL A 335 -7.74 -14.62 9.89
C VAL A 335 -7.57 -13.48 10.87
N ALA A 336 -8.68 -12.87 11.30
CA ALA A 336 -8.68 -11.69 12.17
C ALA A 336 -9.45 -11.98 13.48
N ASP A 337 -9.01 -11.36 14.57
CA ASP A 337 -9.66 -11.41 15.88
C ASP A 337 -10.85 -10.43 15.94
N LYS A 338 -11.85 -10.72 15.11
CA LYS A 338 -13.02 -9.86 14.91
C LYS A 338 -13.87 -9.69 16.17
N LEU A 339 -14.48 -8.52 16.32
CA LEU A 339 -15.52 -8.34 17.35
C LEU A 339 -16.76 -9.18 17.01
N SER A 340 -17.37 -9.75 18.02
CA SER A 340 -18.70 -10.36 17.90
C SER A 340 -19.79 -9.28 17.99
N ASN A 341 -20.98 -9.59 17.48
CA ASN A 341 -22.14 -8.68 17.55
C ASN A 341 -22.55 -8.28 18.98
N ALA A 342 -22.06 -8.99 19.99
CA ALA A 342 -22.33 -8.69 21.40
C ALA A 342 -21.30 -7.76 22.03
N GLU A 343 -20.18 -7.52 21.34
CA GLU A 343 -19.10 -6.66 21.83
C GLU A 343 -19.27 -5.23 21.35
N THR A 344 -19.01 -4.28 22.24
CA THR A 344 -19.07 -2.85 21.91
C THR A 344 -17.78 -2.45 21.20
N GLY A 345 -17.91 -1.77 20.06
CA GLY A 345 -16.79 -1.18 19.34
C GLY A 345 -16.06 -0.09 20.13
N ASN A 346 -14.93 0.36 19.63
CA ASN A 346 -14.14 1.43 20.24
C ASN A 346 -14.75 2.81 19.88
N PRO A 347 -15.35 3.55 20.83
CA PRO A 347 -16.01 4.81 20.55
C PRO A 347 -15.06 5.91 20.03
N LYS A 348 -13.75 5.76 20.30
CA LYS A 348 -12.73 6.72 19.82
C LYS A 348 -12.25 6.42 18.40
N MET A 349 -12.38 5.19 17.91
CA MET A 349 -11.88 4.81 16.58
C MET A 349 -12.97 4.92 15.52
N LYS A 350 -12.72 5.76 14.54
CA LYS A 350 -13.52 5.96 13.34
C LYS A 350 -12.66 5.84 12.09
N VAL A 351 -13.26 5.90 10.90
CA VAL A 351 -12.53 5.73 9.65
C VAL A 351 -13.07 6.64 8.53
N ASN A 352 -12.18 7.14 7.69
CA ASN A 352 -12.53 7.80 6.45
C ASN A 352 -12.88 6.78 5.37
N ILE A 353 -13.96 7.02 4.62
CA ILE A 353 -14.45 6.15 3.55
C ILE A 353 -14.57 6.92 2.22
N PRO A 354 -13.49 7.52 1.72
CA PRO A 354 -13.54 8.42 0.56
C PRO A 354 -14.04 7.74 -0.72
N TYR A 355 -13.91 6.41 -0.84
CA TYR A 355 -14.15 5.65 -2.08
C TYR A 355 -15.41 4.79 -2.08
N ILE A 356 -16.24 4.87 -1.04
CA ILE A 356 -17.58 4.26 -1.04
C ILE A 356 -18.58 5.23 -1.68
N TYR A 357 -19.14 4.86 -2.83
CA TYR A 357 -20.03 5.72 -3.60
C TYR A 357 -21.46 5.18 -3.75
N ASP A 358 -21.69 3.91 -3.46
CA ASP A 358 -22.99 3.28 -3.62
C ASP A 358 -23.34 2.28 -2.52
N LEU A 359 -24.58 1.84 -2.49
CA LEU A 359 -25.09 0.92 -1.48
C LEU A 359 -24.44 -0.46 -1.57
N ASN A 360 -24.07 -0.93 -2.75
CA ASN A 360 -23.45 -2.25 -2.90
C ASN A 360 -22.03 -2.28 -2.34
N GLU A 361 -21.26 -1.19 -2.48
CA GLU A 361 -19.95 -1.05 -1.82
C GLU A 361 -20.11 -0.98 -0.30
N TRP A 362 -21.06 -0.19 0.18
CA TRP A 362 -21.38 -0.10 1.60
C TRP A 362 -21.77 -1.43 2.21
N GLU A 363 -22.68 -2.18 1.59
CA GLU A 363 -23.13 -3.49 2.05
C GLU A 363 -21.99 -4.50 2.23
N LYS A 364 -20.99 -4.44 1.35
CA LYS A 364 -19.77 -5.23 1.46
C LYS A 364 -18.89 -4.79 2.63
N LEU A 365 -18.68 -3.48 2.76
CA LEU A 365 -17.66 -2.95 3.67
C LEU A 365 -18.19 -2.66 5.09
N LYS A 366 -19.48 -2.52 5.27
CA LYS A 366 -20.09 -2.34 6.59
C LYS A 366 -19.64 -3.40 7.59
N GLY A 367 -19.67 -4.69 7.17
CA GLY A 367 -19.18 -5.79 8.01
C GLY A 367 -17.69 -5.66 8.34
N VAL A 368 -16.88 -5.22 7.40
CA VAL A 368 -15.44 -4.96 7.61
C VAL A 368 -15.23 -3.88 8.68
N ILE A 369 -16.02 -2.81 8.65
CA ILE A 369 -15.98 -1.72 9.62
C ILE A 369 -16.36 -2.22 11.02
N THR A 370 -17.51 -2.88 11.14
CA THR A 370 -18.04 -3.33 12.45
C THR A 370 -17.21 -4.46 13.06
N ASP A 371 -16.73 -5.40 12.25
CA ASP A 371 -15.86 -6.50 12.67
C ASP A 371 -14.54 -5.99 13.28
N ALA A 372 -14.04 -4.86 12.80
CA ALA A 372 -12.87 -4.19 13.36
C ALA A 372 -13.17 -3.33 14.60
N GLY A 373 -14.44 -3.26 15.04
CA GLY A 373 -14.83 -2.43 16.18
C GLY A 373 -14.77 -0.93 15.93
N ILE A 374 -14.81 -0.51 14.68
CA ILE A 374 -14.87 0.88 14.26
C ILE A 374 -16.32 1.37 14.37
N THR A 375 -16.53 2.55 14.99
CA THR A 375 -17.86 3.01 15.39
C THR A 375 -18.38 4.21 14.60
N GLY A 376 -17.65 4.68 13.61
CA GLY A 376 -18.09 5.80 12.79
C GLY A 376 -17.32 5.93 11.49
N VAL A 377 -17.94 6.60 10.56
CA VAL A 377 -17.38 6.88 9.23
C VAL A 377 -17.40 8.37 8.92
N ARG A 378 -16.46 8.80 8.06
CA ARG A 378 -16.37 10.16 7.53
C ARG A 378 -16.35 10.15 6.02
N LYS A 379 -17.19 10.96 5.39
CA LYS A 379 -17.33 11.07 3.94
C LYS A 379 -17.70 12.48 3.51
N ASP A 380 -17.21 12.89 2.35
CA ASP A 380 -17.63 14.13 1.71
C ASP A 380 -19.08 14.03 1.22
N LEU A 381 -19.85 15.08 1.53
CA LEU A 381 -21.15 15.37 0.93
C LEU A 381 -21.01 16.69 0.17
N THR A 382 -20.69 16.57 -1.10
CA THR A 382 -20.29 17.75 -1.87
C THR A 382 -21.48 18.61 -2.30
N TRP A 383 -21.28 19.91 -2.38
CA TRP A 383 -22.33 20.82 -2.85
C TRP A 383 -22.71 20.58 -4.31
N TYR A 384 -21.75 20.29 -5.18
CA TYR A 384 -22.01 20.08 -6.60
C TYR A 384 -22.77 18.78 -6.89
N ASP A 385 -22.55 17.72 -6.11
CA ASP A 385 -23.33 16.48 -6.22
C ASP A 385 -24.75 16.67 -5.69
N THR A 386 -24.91 17.51 -4.66
CA THR A 386 -26.20 17.81 -4.05
C THR A 386 -27.02 18.80 -4.88
N GLU A 387 -26.37 19.76 -5.55
CA GLU A 387 -26.99 20.74 -6.46
C GLU A 387 -26.30 20.73 -7.82
N PRO A 388 -26.55 19.70 -8.65
CA PRO A 388 -25.90 19.54 -9.98
C PRO A 388 -26.29 20.62 -10.98
N SER A 389 -27.40 21.31 -10.77
CA SER A 389 -27.80 22.50 -11.51
C SER A 389 -28.50 23.48 -10.58
N LYS A 390 -28.37 24.77 -10.87
CA LYS A 390 -28.78 25.87 -9.99
C LYS A 390 -30.25 25.75 -9.53
N GLY A 391 -30.43 25.62 -8.22
CA GLY A 391 -31.73 25.47 -7.57
C GLY A 391 -32.32 24.05 -7.63
N ASN A 392 -31.66 23.10 -8.24
CA ASN A 392 -32.11 21.71 -8.34
C ASN A 392 -31.33 20.84 -7.35
N TYR A 393 -31.91 20.55 -6.23
CA TYR A 393 -31.31 19.73 -5.17
C TYR A 393 -31.75 18.29 -5.27
N ILE A 394 -30.76 17.38 -5.15
CA ILE A 394 -30.97 15.94 -5.17
C ILE A 394 -30.21 15.29 -3.98
N SER A 395 -30.59 14.08 -3.61
CA SER A 395 -29.79 13.25 -2.71
C SER A 395 -28.73 12.50 -3.53
N PRO A 396 -27.43 12.81 -3.35
CA PRO A 396 -26.37 12.08 -4.04
C PRO A 396 -26.32 10.60 -3.64
N ASN A 397 -25.79 9.75 -4.50
CA ASN A 397 -25.63 8.32 -4.20
C ASN A 397 -24.89 8.06 -2.89
N VAL A 398 -23.95 8.91 -2.53
CA VAL A 398 -23.21 8.82 -1.26
C VAL A 398 -24.08 8.93 0.01
N THR A 399 -25.37 9.19 -0.11
CA THR A 399 -26.31 9.25 1.00
C THR A 399 -27.15 7.98 1.15
N CYS A 400 -27.02 7.04 0.23
CA CYS A 400 -27.90 5.86 0.15
C CYS A 400 -27.76 4.88 1.33
N TRP A 401 -26.69 4.96 2.10
CA TRP A 401 -26.45 4.08 3.27
C TRP A 401 -26.68 4.75 4.63
N TYR A 402 -27.02 6.05 4.70
CA TYR A 402 -27.07 6.77 5.97
C TYR A 402 -28.04 6.13 6.98
N GLU A 403 -29.21 5.70 6.51
CA GLU A 403 -30.17 5.00 7.38
C GLU A 403 -29.65 3.64 7.87
N ASP A 404 -28.91 2.91 7.03
CA ASP A 404 -28.36 1.61 7.40
C ASP A 404 -27.19 1.76 8.38
N ALA A 405 -26.38 2.80 8.23
CA ALA A 405 -25.32 3.13 9.18
C ALA A 405 -25.89 3.48 10.55
N GLU A 406 -26.95 4.30 10.61
CA GLU A 406 -27.65 4.64 11.86
C GLU A 406 -28.20 3.38 12.54
N LYS A 407 -28.93 2.53 11.82
CA LYS A 407 -29.46 1.25 12.33
C LYS A 407 -28.35 0.29 12.80
N SER A 408 -27.15 0.43 12.25
CA SER A 408 -25.97 -0.36 12.60
C SER A 408 -25.14 0.26 13.74
N ASN A 409 -25.60 1.37 14.34
CA ASN A 409 -24.86 2.18 15.33
C ASN A 409 -23.49 2.68 14.83
N ILE A 410 -23.38 2.97 13.55
CA ILE A 410 -22.21 3.60 12.93
C ILE A 410 -22.53 5.09 12.79
N SER A 411 -21.73 5.95 13.46
CA SER A 411 -21.92 7.39 13.36
C SER A 411 -21.49 7.91 12.00
N ASN A 412 -22.29 8.79 11.40
CA ASN A 412 -21.99 9.43 10.12
C ASN A 412 -21.46 10.84 10.33
N THR A 413 -20.20 11.08 10.00
CA THR A 413 -19.60 12.41 9.87
C THR A 413 -19.55 12.77 8.39
N VAL A 414 -20.14 13.92 8.04
CA VAL A 414 -20.14 14.38 6.65
C VAL A 414 -19.42 15.71 6.52
N VAL A 415 -18.60 15.83 5.48
CA VAL A 415 -17.87 17.07 5.16
C VAL A 415 -18.69 17.88 4.15
N LEU A 416 -19.11 19.07 4.53
CA LEU A 416 -19.80 19.99 3.63
C LEU A 416 -18.79 20.83 2.86
N SER A 417 -18.81 20.76 1.53
CA SER A 417 -17.89 21.52 0.68
C SER A 417 -18.37 22.97 0.42
N ALA A 418 -17.46 23.85 0.03
CA ALA A 418 -17.77 25.24 -0.31
C ALA A 418 -17.84 25.52 -1.81
N THR A 419 -17.62 24.53 -2.66
CA THR A 419 -17.48 24.71 -4.10
C THR A 419 -18.62 24.08 -4.88
N ASN A 420 -19.15 24.86 -5.83
CA ASN A 420 -20.05 24.34 -6.85
C ASN A 420 -19.84 25.11 -8.16
N PRO A 421 -19.43 24.44 -9.24
CA PRO A 421 -19.16 25.05 -10.56
C PRO A 421 -20.31 25.85 -11.13
N VAL A 422 -21.57 25.49 -10.81
CA VAL A 422 -22.75 26.24 -11.29
C VAL A 422 -22.81 27.69 -10.77
N TYR A 423 -22.05 28.00 -9.71
CA TYR A 423 -21.92 29.34 -9.15
C TYR A 423 -20.59 29.99 -9.49
N ASN A 424 -19.69 29.29 -10.18
CA ASN A 424 -18.33 29.72 -10.52
C ASN A 424 -18.07 29.65 -12.03
N ASN A 425 -19.07 29.98 -12.86
CA ASN A 425 -18.96 29.98 -14.33
C ASN A 425 -18.39 28.69 -14.96
N GLY A 426 -18.71 27.54 -14.35
CA GLY A 426 -18.20 26.23 -14.81
C GLY A 426 -16.75 25.94 -14.44
N ILE A 427 -16.09 26.82 -13.71
CA ILE A 427 -14.71 26.58 -13.24
C ILE A 427 -14.76 25.71 -12.00
N TRP A 428 -14.15 24.54 -12.09
CA TRP A 428 -13.76 23.73 -10.95
C TRP A 428 -12.61 24.46 -10.26
N ALA A 429 -12.94 25.30 -9.30
CA ALA A 429 -11.89 25.77 -8.41
C ALA A 429 -11.50 24.61 -7.52
N ASN A 430 -10.24 24.53 -7.15
CA ASN A 430 -9.75 23.56 -6.18
C ASN A 430 -10.71 23.45 -5.00
N SER A 431 -10.82 22.30 -4.36
CA SER A 431 -11.77 21.97 -3.29
C SER A 431 -11.93 23.03 -2.17
N TYR A 432 -11.05 23.99 -2.12
CA TYR A 432 -10.97 25.11 -1.17
C TYR A 432 -11.29 26.47 -1.78
N ALA A 433 -11.94 26.49 -2.93
CA ALA A 433 -12.10 27.72 -3.68
C ALA A 433 -13.05 28.70 -3.00
N HIS A 434 -12.66 29.93 -3.14
CA HIS A 434 -13.28 31.09 -2.59
C HIS A 434 -14.71 31.24 -3.06
N LEU A 435 -15.63 31.49 -2.15
CA LEU A 435 -16.94 31.93 -2.49
C LEU A 435 -16.92 33.33 -3.09
N LEU A 436 -17.56 33.40 -4.23
CA LEU A 436 -17.57 34.58 -5.06
C LEU A 436 -18.73 35.51 -4.68
N GLY A 437 -18.61 36.19 -3.55
CA GLY A 437 -19.55 37.26 -3.17
C GLY A 437 -20.84 36.83 -2.46
N ALA A 438 -21.67 37.78 -2.08
CA ALA A 438 -22.85 37.60 -1.25
C ALA A 438 -23.91 36.61 -1.81
N GLY A 439 -24.05 36.57 -3.14
CA GLY A 439 -24.98 35.63 -3.81
C GLY A 439 -24.60 34.18 -3.64
N ALA A 440 -23.31 33.87 -3.61
CA ALA A 440 -22.81 32.52 -3.42
C ALA A 440 -22.98 32.04 -1.96
N TYR A 441 -22.83 32.94 -0.99
CA TYR A 441 -23.17 32.61 0.41
C TYR A 441 -24.63 32.20 0.57
N ALA A 442 -25.56 32.93 -0.03
CA ALA A 442 -26.99 32.62 0.03
C ALA A 442 -27.31 31.26 -0.63
N ALA A 443 -26.60 30.92 -1.71
CA ALA A 443 -26.76 29.63 -2.36
C ALA A 443 -26.16 28.48 -1.49
N TRP A 444 -24.99 28.69 -0.92
CA TRP A 444 -24.36 27.76 0.00
C TRP A 444 -25.23 27.51 1.26
N GLU A 445 -25.82 28.55 1.84
CA GLU A 445 -26.77 28.41 2.98
C GLU A 445 -27.99 27.55 2.61
N LYS A 446 -28.44 27.57 1.34
CA LYS A 446 -29.52 26.69 0.88
C LYS A 446 -29.07 25.24 0.79
N TYR A 447 -27.84 25.02 0.32
CA TYR A 447 -27.24 23.67 0.30
C TYR A 447 -27.12 23.13 1.75
N VAL A 448 -26.54 23.89 2.68
CA VAL A 448 -26.49 23.50 4.10
C VAL A 448 -27.88 23.22 4.68
N THR A 449 -28.87 24.06 4.32
CA THR A 449 -30.26 23.86 4.74
C THR A 449 -30.81 22.56 4.19
N TYR A 450 -30.59 22.28 2.92
CA TYR A 450 -31.03 21.03 2.29
C TYR A 450 -30.43 19.81 3.05
N CYS A 451 -29.13 19.82 3.33
CA CYS A 451 -28.47 18.74 4.06
C CYS A 451 -29.06 18.58 5.48
N ALA A 452 -29.17 19.66 6.24
CA ALA A 452 -29.69 19.62 7.61
C ALA A 452 -31.16 19.16 7.71
N VAL A 453 -31.97 19.42 6.69
CA VAL A 453 -33.38 19.00 6.65
C VAL A 453 -33.53 17.55 6.22
N ASN A 454 -32.82 17.15 5.14
CA ASN A 454 -33.04 15.83 4.54
C ASN A 454 -32.31 14.72 5.27
N TYR A 455 -31.23 15.03 6.00
CA TYR A 455 -30.43 14.04 6.73
C TYR A 455 -30.49 14.18 8.24
N GLN A 456 -31.57 14.85 8.73
CA GLN A 456 -31.83 15.02 10.17
C GLN A 456 -31.87 13.67 10.89
N GLY A 457 -31.06 13.52 11.95
CA GLY A 457 -30.93 12.28 12.73
C GLY A 457 -30.11 11.15 12.06
N LEU A 458 -29.77 11.29 10.79
CA LEU A 458 -28.93 10.33 10.06
C LEU A 458 -27.45 10.74 10.06
N VAL A 459 -27.18 12.05 10.07
CA VAL A 459 -25.84 12.62 10.19
C VAL A 459 -25.60 13.00 11.64
N THR A 460 -24.55 12.47 12.25
CA THR A 460 -24.20 12.76 13.64
C THR A 460 -23.30 13.99 13.79
N ASP A 461 -22.55 14.30 12.75
CA ASP A 461 -21.55 15.37 12.75
C ASP A 461 -21.41 16.00 11.36
N TYR A 462 -21.55 17.31 11.27
CA TYR A 462 -21.29 18.09 10.07
C TYR A 462 -19.95 18.80 10.18
N GLU A 463 -18.95 18.36 9.43
CA GLU A 463 -17.69 19.08 9.28
C GLU A 463 -17.83 20.18 8.23
N ILE A 464 -17.43 21.39 8.61
CA ILE A 464 -17.54 22.56 7.74
C ILE A 464 -16.22 22.77 7.03
N LEU A 465 -16.19 22.38 5.76
CA LEU A 465 -15.06 22.38 4.85
C LEU A 465 -13.92 21.47 5.30
N ASN A 466 -13.20 20.91 4.32
CA ASN A 466 -11.97 20.15 4.54
C ASN A 466 -10.76 21.09 4.35
N GLU A 467 -9.87 21.13 5.33
CA GLU A 467 -8.57 21.84 5.31
C GLU A 467 -8.65 23.31 4.83
N PRO A 468 -9.58 24.12 5.36
CA PRO A 468 -9.79 25.47 4.85
C PRO A 468 -8.58 26.41 5.04
N ASN A 469 -7.67 26.06 5.95
CA ASN A 469 -6.47 26.87 6.25
C ASN A 469 -5.53 27.04 5.05
N TRP A 470 -5.55 26.15 4.07
CA TRP A 470 -4.69 26.26 2.89
C TRP A 470 -5.08 27.42 1.97
N ASN A 471 -6.35 27.79 1.94
CA ASN A 471 -6.88 28.75 0.95
C ASN A 471 -7.79 29.81 1.53
N MET A 472 -7.98 29.84 2.85
CA MET A 472 -8.97 30.70 3.49
C MET A 472 -8.42 31.32 4.78
N SER A 473 -8.66 32.62 5.00
CA SER A 473 -8.31 33.25 6.27
C SER A 473 -9.26 32.79 7.39
N ALA A 474 -8.79 32.80 8.63
CA ALA A 474 -9.59 32.46 9.80
C ALA A 474 -10.86 33.30 9.92
N GLN A 475 -10.81 34.59 9.52
CA GLN A 475 -11.98 35.49 9.56
C GLN A 475 -13.08 35.06 8.56
N VAL A 476 -12.70 34.73 7.32
CA VAL A 476 -13.64 34.27 6.29
C VAL A 476 -14.24 32.90 6.71
N TYR A 477 -13.41 32.02 7.22
CA TYR A 477 -13.87 30.71 7.68
C TYR A 477 -14.83 30.80 8.89
N ALA A 478 -14.59 31.70 9.82
CA ALA A 478 -15.50 31.95 10.95
C ALA A 478 -16.92 32.31 10.51
N ASP A 479 -17.05 33.05 9.39
CA ASP A 479 -18.37 33.38 8.82
C ASP A 479 -19.08 32.12 8.27
N TYR A 480 -18.35 31.22 7.62
CA TYR A 480 -18.91 29.94 7.21
C TYR A 480 -19.39 29.10 8.40
N LEU A 481 -18.58 28.99 9.46
CA LEU A 481 -18.94 28.23 10.66
C LEU A 481 -20.21 28.79 11.28
N LYS A 482 -20.26 30.11 11.48
CA LYS A 482 -21.42 30.75 12.10
C LYS A 482 -22.72 30.56 11.32
N ARG A 483 -22.64 30.64 9.98
CA ARG A 483 -23.78 30.42 9.09
C ARG A 483 -24.24 28.95 9.13
N ALA A 484 -23.30 28.02 9.01
CA ALA A 484 -23.61 26.58 9.06
C ALA A 484 -24.21 26.19 10.41
N ASN A 485 -23.59 26.59 11.53
CA ASN A 485 -24.06 26.23 12.86
C ASN A 485 -25.49 26.74 13.11
N ARG A 486 -25.76 28.00 12.78
CA ARG A 486 -27.11 28.56 12.86
C ARG A 486 -28.15 27.74 12.08
N ILE A 487 -27.81 27.31 10.87
CA ILE A 487 -28.72 26.56 10.02
C ILE A 487 -28.89 25.13 10.55
N ILE A 488 -27.79 24.43 10.80
CA ILE A 488 -27.84 23.03 11.26
C ILE A 488 -28.60 22.96 12.58
N LYS A 489 -28.26 23.79 13.57
CA LYS A 489 -28.94 23.79 14.87
C LYS A 489 -30.42 24.19 14.83
N LYS A 490 -30.82 24.89 13.78
CA LYS A 490 -32.24 25.21 13.57
C LYS A 490 -33.05 23.98 13.15
N PHE A 491 -32.47 23.12 12.31
CA PHE A 491 -33.18 21.97 11.72
C PHE A 491 -32.80 20.65 12.37
N ASP A 492 -31.55 20.47 12.77
CA ASP A 492 -31.06 19.29 13.49
C ASP A 492 -30.27 19.71 14.74
N LYS A 493 -30.95 19.72 15.87
CA LYS A 493 -30.34 20.11 17.17
C LYS A 493 -29.42 19.04 17.74
N THR A 494 -29.54 17.80 17.27
CA THR A 494 -28.80 16.64 17.77
C THR A 494 -27.44 16.48 17.08
N ALA A 495 -27.37 16.89 15.82
CA ALA A 495 -26.13 16.84 15.06
C ALA A 495 -25.10 17.83 15.63
N LYS A 496 -23.84 17.40 15.67
CA LYS A 496 -22.71 18.26 16.00
C LYS A 496 -22.28 19.05 14.79
N VAL A 497 -21.70 20.22 15.03
CA VAL A 497 -21.02 21.03 14.04
C VAL A 497 -19.54 21.03 14.36
N THR A 498 -18.74 20.48 13.48
CA THR A 498 -17.28 20.42 13.61
C THR A 498 -16.63 21.44 12.69
N GLY A 499 -15.73 22.19 13.27
CA GLY A 499 -14.97 23.22 12.58
C GLY A 499 -13.46 23.07 12.74
N PHE A 500 -12.75 24.06 12.24
CA PHE A 500 -11.30 24.05 12.02
C PHE A 500 -10.91 23.06 10.91
N VAL A 501 -10.95 21.77 11.12
CA VAL A 501 -10.67 20.69 10.13
C VAL A 501 -9.39 21.02 9.33
N THR A 502 -8.33 21.43 10.05
CA THR A 502 -7.13 21.99 9.41
C THR A 502 -6.21 20.93 8.88
N GLY A 503 -5.69 21.11 7.66
CA GLY A 503 -4.52 20.38 7.17
C GLY A 503 -3.31 20.78 8.00
N SER A 504 -2.64 19.81 8.62
CA SER A 504 -1.66 19.99 9.68
C SER A 504 -2.19 20.74 10.91
N VAL A 505 -1.33 21.34 11.72
CA VAL A 505 -1.69 22.16 12.88
C VAL A 505 -1.12 23.58 12.72
N PRO A 506 -1.71 24.43 11.86
CA PRO A 506 -1.23 25.79 11.60
C PRO A 506 -1.56 26.71 12.79
N TRP A 507 -0.64 26.83 13.73
CA TRP A 507 -0.84 27.46 15.04
C TRP A 507 -1.39 28.85 14.97
N ASP A 508 -0.86 29.72 14.12
CA ASP A 508 -1.28 31.10 13.97
C ASP A 508 -2.71 31.20 13.43
N TRP A 509 -3.04 30.36 12.46
CA TRP A 509 -4.40 30.32 11.89
C TRP A 509 -5.42 29.83 12.93
N ILE A 510 -5.05 28.77 13.69
CA ILE A 510 -5.88 28.22 14.77
C ILE A 510 -6.09 29.24 15.87
N GLU A 511 -5.01 29.90 16.32
CA GLU A 511 -5.07 30.90 17.39
C GLU A 511 -5.90 32.13 16.96
N ASN A 512 -5.77 32.58 15.70
CA ASN A 512 -6.59 33.63 15.14
C ASN A 512 -8.09 33.27 15.13
N LEU A 513 -8.45 32.04 14.71
CA LEU A 513 -9.84 31.60 14.71
C LEU A 513 -10.41 31.48 16.15
N LEU A 514 -9.65 30.90 17.08
CA LEU A 514 -10.02 30.83 18.49
C LEU A 514 -10.26 32.21 19.07
N ASN A 515 -9.42 33.18 18.74
CA ASN A 515 -9.60 34.57 19.20
C ASN A 515 -10.88 35.25 18.64
N ILE A 516 -11.26 34.89 17.41
CA ILE A 516 -12.52 35.39 16.81
C ILE A 516 -13.74 34.82 17.51
N ILE A 517 -13.73 33.54 17.85
CA ILE A 517 -14.91 32.85 18.38
C ILE A 517 -15.04 32.86 19.92
N LYS A 518 -14.00 33.32 20.65
CA LYS A 518 -13.82 33.18 22.10
C LYS A 518 -14.98 33.68 22.96
N ASP A 519 -15.74 34.70 22.48
CA ASP A 519 -16.80 35.32 23.26
C ASP A 519 -18.08 34.46 23.26
N ASN A 520 -18.35 33.73 22.16
CA ASN A 520 -19.52 32.85 22.02
C ASN A 520 -19.17 31.61 21.14
N PRO A 521 -18.29 30.70 21.60
CA PRO A 521 -17.84 29.55 20.78
C PRO A 521 -18.99 28.68 20.24
N SER A 522 -20.04 28.49 21.04
CA SER A 522 -21.20 27.67 20.68
C SER A 522 -22.07 28.26 19.55
N GLU A 523 -21.88 29.54 19.18
CA GLU A 523 -22.54 30.09 17.98
C GLU A 523 -21.83 29.64 16.67
N TYR A 524 -20.66 29.03 16.77
CA TYR A 524 -19.84 28.62 15.64
C TYR A 524 -19.72 27.10 15.47
N LEU A 525 -19.48 26.36 16.55
CA LEU A 525 -19.23 24.93 16.49
C LEU A 525 -19.42 24.23 17.86
N ASP A 526 -19.51 22.89 17.83
CA ASP A 526 -19.48 22.03 19.00
C ASP A 526 -18.09 21.36 19.17
N VAL A 527 -17.39 21.09 18.07
CA VAL A 527 -16.15 20.31 18.03
C VAL A 527 -15.11 20.99 17.16
N LEU A 528 -13.89 21.08 17.67
CA LEU A 528 -12.70 21.47 16.92
C LEU A 528 -12.07 20.20 16.32
N SER A 529 -11.64 20.24 15.06
CA SER A 529 -10.92 19.13 14.43
C SER A 529 -9.64 19.58 13.75
N VAL A 530 -8.64 18.69 13.72
CA VAL A 530 -7.37 18.89 13.03
C VAL A 530 -6.92 17.60 12.37
N HIS A 531 -6.08 17.70 11.34
CA HIS A 531 -5.35 16.59 10.70
C HIS A 531 -3.86 16.71 11.06
N PRO A 532 -3.41 16.18 12.20
CA PRO A 532 -2.10 16.50 12.76
C PRO A 532 -0.95 15.74 12.12
N TYR A 533 -1.04 15.51 10.80
CA TYR A 533 0.08 15.01 10.02
C TYR A 533 1.31 15.92 10.27
N ASP A 534 2.47 15.32 10.36
CA ASP A 534 3.72 16.07 10.51
C ASP A 534 4.17 16.62 9.15
N PHE A 535 3.60 17.79 8.79
CA PHE A 535 4.10 18.61 7.70
C PHE A 535 4.83 19.79 8.34
N ASP A 536 6.10 19.66 8.66
CA ASP A 536 6.88 20.83 9.04
C ASP A 536 7.16 21.66 7.79
N ASP A 537 6.64 22.91 7.83
CA ASP A 537 7.00 24.06 7.01
C ASP A 537 6.97 23.94 5.47
N GLY A 538 6.05 23.17 4.90
CA GLY A 538 5.62 23.39 3.51
C GLY A 538 6.56 22.92 2.40
N ASP A 539 7.68 22.26 2.70
CA ASP A 539 8.55 21.70 1.70
C ASP A 539 8.48 20.16 1.70
N TYR A 540 7.86 19.62 0.66
CA TYR A 540 7.71 18.18 0.41
C TYR A 540 9.04 17.39 0.46
N LYS A 541 10.17 18.05 0.16
CA LYS A 541 11.51 17.45 0.25
C LYS A 541 12.00 17.34 1.68
N THR A 542 11.77 18.35 2.50
CA THR A 542 12.21 18.38 3.91
C THR A 542 11.49 17.32 4.72
N VAL A 543 10.27 17.00 4.35
CA VAL A 543 9.42 15.99 4.99
C VAL A 543 9.97 14.56 4.82
N ILE A 544 10.39 14.19 3.61
CA ILE A 544 11.02 12.90 3.35
C ILE A 544 12.39 12.84 4.02
N GLU A 545 13.14 13.95 4.02
CA GLU A 545 14.46 14.07 4.64
C GLU A 545 14.40 14.01 6.18
N ASN A 546 13.28 14.44 6.79
CA ASN A 546 13.10 14.57 8.25
C ASN A 546 12.22 13.47 8.88
N GLU A 547 11.89 12.40 8.18
CA GLU A 547 11.09 11.25 8.68
C GLU A 547 9.63 11.56 9.06
N SER A 548 9.03 12.65 8.56
CA SER A 548 7.80 13.19 9.15
C SER A 548 6.48 12.90 8.42
N TRP A 549 6.50 12.32 7.24
CA TRP A 549 5.28 12.08 6.44
C TRP A 549 4.53 10.80 6.81
N GLY A 550 3.76 10.78 7.89
CA GLY A 550 2.95 9.61 8.22
C GLY A 550 3.74 8.29 8.20
N ILE A 551 5.07 8.40 8.37
CA ILE A 551 6.01 7.29 8.38
C ILE A 551 6.15 6.76 9.81
N ARG A 552 5.92 7.62 10.78
CA ARG A 552 6.01 7.30 12.19
C ARG A 552 5.12 8.23 13.01
N ILE A 553 4.39 7.66 13.96
CA ILE A 553 3.77 8.44 15.03
C ILE A 553 4.85 8.71 16.08
N ARG A 554 5.22 9.96 16.19
CA ARG A 554 6.07 10.40 17.29
C ARG A 554 5.18 10.78 18.45
N ASP A 555 5.18 9.96 19.50
CA ASP A 555 4.39 10.20 20.71
C ASP A 555 4.50 11.63 21.19
N ASP A 556 5.74 12.12 21.28
CA ASP A 556 6.05 13.46 21.77
C ASP A 556 5.43 14.54 20.89
N LEU A 557 5.41 14.39 19.56
CA LEU A 557 4.81 15.36 18.64
C LEU A 557 3.29 15.30 18.67
N TYR A 558 2.69 14.11 18.57
CA TYR A 558 1.24 13.95 18.65
C TYR A 558 0.70 14.50 19.99
N LEU A 559 1.31 14.10 21.11
CA LEU A 559 0.95 14.53 22.45
C LEU A 559 1.12 16.03 22.63
N SER A 560 2.26 16.58 22.21
CA SER A 560 2.54 18.02 22.35
C SER A 560 1.54 18.86 21.54
N LYS A 561 1.14 18.40 20.33
CA LYS A 561 0.12 19.06 19.52
C LYS A 561 -1.25 19.07 20.20
N THR A 562 -1.71 17.92 20.66
CA THR A 562 -3.03 17.80 21.31
C THR A 562 -3.08 18.52 22.65
N GLU A 563 -2.01 18.49 23.44
CA GLU A 563 -1.89 19.25 24.70
C GLU A 563 -1.89 20.75 24.44
N ARG A 564 -1.12 21.24 23.47
CA ARG A 564 -1.08 22.66 23.09
C ARG A 564 -2.44 23.12 22.55
N LEU A 565 -3.13 22.30 21.74
CA LEU A 565 -4.49 22.61 21.29
C LEU A 565 -5.44 22.75 22.45
N ARG A 566 -5.49 21.82 23.39
CA ARG A 566 -6.33 21.95 24.60
C ARG A 566 -5.96 23.17 25.43
N ALA A 567 -4.68 23.51 25.58
CA ALA A 567 -4.27 24.73 26.29
C ALA A 567 -4.73 26.00 25.58
N LEU A 568 -4.63 26.08 24.25
CA LEU A 568 -5.15 27.19 23.46
C LEU A 568 -6.68 27.30 23.56
N MET A 569 -7.40 26.18 23.46
CA MET A 569 -8.85 26.16 23.66
C MET A 569 -9.23 26.72 25.03
N GLN A 570 -8.52 26.35 26.09
CA GLN A 570 -8.74 26.93 27.44
C GLN A 570 -8.44 28.45 27.48
N LYS A 571 -7.30 28.86 26.91
CA LYS A 571 -6.89 30.27 26.83
C LYS A 571 -7.97 31.17 26.20
N TYR A 572 -8.67 30.64 25.20
CA TYR A 572 -9.67 31.37 24.42
C TYR A 572 -11.13 31.02 24.77
N ASN A 573 -11.40 30.53 25.96
CA ASN A 573 -12.75 30.18 26.46
C ASN A 573 -13.45 29.09 25.62
N CYS A 574 -12.69 28.30 24.83
CA CYS A 574 -13.19 27.23 23.98
C CYS A 574 -13.01 25.85 24.63
N GLY A 575 -12.60 25.78 25.90
CA GLY A 575 -12.30 24.53 26.61
C GLY A 575 -13.46 23.54 26.72
N GLY A 576 -14.70 24.02 26.59
CA GLY A 576 -15.90 23.18 26.58
C GLY A 576 -16.21 22.52 25.22
N LEU A 577 -15.50 22.87 24.15
CA LEU A 577 -15.66 22.24 22.84
C LEU A 577 -15.01 20.86 22.81
N GLY A 578 -15.59 19.96 22.00
CA GLY A 578 -14.94 18.71 21.63
C GLY A 578 -13.64 18.91 20.85
N LEU A 579 -12.82 17.87 20.77
CA LEU A 579 -11.61 17.86 19.93
C LEU A 579 -11.55 16.53 19.20
N ASN A 580 -11.64 16.55 17.87
CA ASN A 580 -11.46 15.41 17.00
C ASN A 580 -10.12 15.49 16.22
N VAL A 581 -9.64 14.34 15.85
CA VAL A 581 -8.63 14.15 14.80
C VAL A 581 -9.35 13.47 13.65
N SER A 582 -9.87 14.27 12.68
CA SER A 582 -10.72 13.70 11.62
C SER A 582 -9.96 13.12 10.43
N GLU A 583 -8.65 13.30 10.41
CA GLU A 583 -7.74 12.53 9.58
C GLU A 583 -6.41 12.32 10.29
N MET A 584 -5.97 11.08 10.36
CA MET A 584 -4.63 10.67 10.78
C MET A 584 -4.38 9.25 10.31
N ALA A 585 -3.21 9.01 9.75
CA ALA A 585 -2.76 7.66 9.42
C ALA A 585 -1.26 7.62 9.16
N ILE A 586 -0.77 6.41 8.94
CA ILE A 586 0.57 6.12 8.47
C ILE A 586 0.44 5.31 7.19
N THR A 587 1.18 5.71 6.17
CA THR A 587 1.20 4.96 4.90
C THR A 587 1.98 3.65 5.05
N SER A 588 1.63 2.64 4.25
CA SER A 588 2.42 1.40 4.09
C SER A 588 3.09 1.34 2.72
N THR A 589 3.55 2.47 2.24
CA THR A 589 4.19 2.61 0.93
C THR A 589 5.50 1.83 0.90
N THR A 590 5.68 1.04 -0.15
CA THR A 590 6.90 0.26 -0.36
C THR A 590 8.13 1.17 -0.40
N GLY A 591 9.14 0.83 0.39
CA GLY A 591 10.36 1.61 0.57
C GLY A 591 10.26 2.76 1.57
N VAL A 592 9.07 3.02 2.12
CA VAL A 592 8.84 4.08 3.12
C VAL A 592 8.50 3.49 4.48
N CYS A 593 7.45 2.68 4.55
CA CYS A 593 6.99 2.05 5.77
C CYS A 593 6.42 0.66 5.46
N SER A 594 6.78 -0.35 6.24
CA SER A 594 6.23 -1.68 6.05
C SER A 594 4.76 -1.75 6.50
N PRO A 595 3.93 -2.62 5.89
CA PRO A 595 2.57 -2.86 6.37
C PRO A 595 2.51 -3.31 7.84
N THR A 596 3.50 -4.07 8.29
CA THR A 596 3.63 -4.53 9.68
C THR A 596 3.88 -3.37 10.63
N ARG A 597 4.70 -2.39 10.20
CA ARG A 597 4.94 -1.18 10.97
C ARG A 597 3.70 -0.32 11.03
N GLN A 598 2.97 -0.11 9.92
CA GLN A 598 1.68 0.58 9.91
C GLN A 598 0.72 -0.02 10.95
N ALA A 599 0.69 -1.35 11.06
CA ALA A 599 -0.13 -2.06 12.03
C ALA A 599 0.26 -1.77 13.49
N ALA A 600 1.55 -1.77 13.79
CA ALA A 600 2.04 -1.47 15.13
C ALA A 600 1.77 -0.02 15.53
N GLU A 601 2.06 0.92 14.65
CA GLU A 601 1.86 2.36 14.87
C GLU A 601 0.37 2.71 15.06
N LEU A 602 -0.55 2.01 14.37
CA LEU A 602 -1.99 2.18 14.60
C LEU A 602 -2.36 1.84 16.05
N ALA A 603 -1.91 0.68 16.55
CA ALA A 603 -2.22 0.26 17.92
C ALA A 603 -1.54 1.17 18.96
N GLN A 604 -0.34 1.66 18.67
CA GLN A 604 0.37 2.65 19.51
C GLN A 604 -0.39 3.97 19.56
N LEU A 605 -0.79 4.54 18.40
CA LEU A 605 -1.57 5.78 18.33
C LEU A 605 -2.85 5.69 19.16
N MET A 606 -3.63 4.63 18.95
CA MET A 606 -4.87 4.41 19.67
C MET A 606 -4.65 4.25 21.19
N THR A 607 -3.53 3.63 21.60
CA THR A 607 -3.14 3.48 23.02
C THR A 607 -2.78 4.83 23.63
N ILE A 608 -1.95 5.60 22.96
CA ILE A 608 -1.47 6.91 23.43
C ILE A 608 -2.64 7.88 23.55
N ASP A 609 -3.49 7.97 22.55
CA ASP A 609 -4.65 8.84 22.56
C ASP A 609 -5.64 8.45 23.66
N ALA A 610 -5.94 7.15 23.81
CA ALA A 610 -6.81 6.67 24.86
C ALA A 610 -6.25 6.99 26.27
N ALA A 611 -4.92 6.87 26.45
CA ALA A 611 -4.26 7.17 27.73
C ALA A 611 -4.28 8.67 28.06
N GLN A 612 -4.08 9.53 27.08
CA GLN A 612 -4.10 10.98 27.29
C GLN A 612 -5.52 11.54 27.41
N ASN A 613 -6.47 10.91 26.75
CA ASN A 613 -7.88 11.32 26.72
C ASN A 613 -8.08 12.80 26.35
N LYS A 614 -7.29 13.28 25.38
CA LYS A 614 -7.35 14.68 24.92
C LYS A 614 -8.30 14.88 23.77
N THR A 615 -8.54 13.82 22.97
CA THR A 615 -9.44 13.83 21.83
C THR A 615 -10.71 13.03 22.11
N ASP A 616 -11.78 13.35 21.41
CA ASP A 616 -13.04 12.62 21.49
C ASP A 616 -13.04 11.46 20.49
N SER A 617 -12.46 11.63 19.31
CA SER A 617 -12.35 10.62 18.26
C SER A 617 -11.14 10.83 17.38
N ILE A 618 -10.61 9.70 16.86
CA ILE A 618 -9.62 9.65 15.79
C ILE A 618 -10.24 8.92 14.60
N TYR A 619 -10.14 9.52 13.41
CA TYR A 619 -10.56 8.93 12.16
C TYR A 619 -9.33 8.49 11.38
N TRP A 620 -9.14 7.18 11.26
CA TRP A 620 -8.06 6.65 10.44
C TRP A 620 -8.31 6.96 8.95
N TYR A 621 -7.33 7.52 8.28
CA TYR A 621 -7.38 7.78 6.84
C TYR A 621 -6.57 6.72 6.09
N CYS A 622 -7.20 5.69 5.45
CA CYS A 622 -8.64 5.49 5.28
C CYS A 622 -9.00 3.98 5.39
N LEU A 623 -10.24 3.60 5.06
CA LEU A 623 -10.66 2.20 5.13
C LEU A 623 -9.97 1.37 4.05
N GLU A 624 -10.05 1.77 2.80
CA GLU A 624 -9.46 1.06 1.66
C GLU A 624 -8.31 1.86 1.04
N ASN A 625 -7.33 1.14 0.51
CA ASN A 625 -6.24 1.77 -0.24
C ASN A 625 -6.81 2.65 -1.35
N THR A 626 -6.24 3.84 -1.48
CA THR A 626 -6.63 4.78 -2.52
C THR A 626 -6.22 4.23 -3.87
N MET A 627 -7.12 4.29 -4.83
CA MET A 627 -6.81 3.91 -6.20
C MET A 627 -6.69 5.11 -7.10
N GLU A 628 -7.46 6.13 -6.77
CA GLU A 628 -7.71 7.23 -7.69
C GLU A 628 -7.88 8.52 -6.90
N ARG A 629 -7.12 9.52 -7.26
CA ARG A 629 -7.38 10.90 -6.85
C ARG A 629 -7.46 11.75 -8.11
N GLY A 630 -8.67 12.00 -8.57
CA GLY A 630 -8.90 12.62 -9.86
C GLY A 630 -8.50 11.66 -11.00
N ASP A 631 -7.47 12.00 -11.76
CA ASP A 631 -6.99 11.21 -12.92
C ASP A 631 -5.89 10.19 -12.56
N ARG A 632 -5.66 9.87 -11.28
CA ARG A 632 -4.52 9.06 -10.84
C ARG A 632 -4.94 7.73 -10.26
N ASP A 633 -4.27 6.67 -10.69
CA ASP A 633 -4.20 5.41 -9.97
C ASP A 633 -2.95 5.37 -9.11
N TYR A 634 -3.12 5.01 -7.84
CA TYR A 634 -2.01 4.88 -6.91
C TYR A 634 -1.50 3.45 -6.87
N THR A 635 -0.18 3.30 -6.86
CA THR A 635 0.52 2.03 -6.76
C THR A 635 1.05 1.80 -5.34
N GLU A 636 1.63 0.63 -5.10
CA GLU A 636 2.32 0.32 -3.84
C GLU A 636 3.51 1.26 -3.51
N TYR A 637 3.91 2.13 -4.46
CA TYR A 637 4.99 3.11 -4.31
C TYR A 637 4.50 4.52 -4.01
N ASP A 638 3.19 4.74 -4.06
CA ASP A 638 2.60 6.06 -3.81
C ASP A 638 2.17 6.20 -2.35
N ILE A 639 2.57 7.30 -1.71
CA ILE A 639 2.25 7.57 -0.30
C ILE A 639 0.74 7.62 -0.12
N GLU A 640 0.04 8.41 -0.92
CA GLU A 640 -1.40 8.58 -0.88
C GLU A 640 -2.18 7.28 -1.13
N GLY A 641 -1.60 6.36 -1.91
CA GLY A 641 -2.25 5.10 -2.28
C GLY A 641 -2.35 4.08 -1.17
N ASN A 642 -1.58 4.19 -0.08
CA ASN A 642 -1.32 3.08 0.82
C ASN A 642 -1.70 3.29 2.29
N TYR A 643 -2.59 4.22 2.58
CA TYR A 643 -3.09 4.47 3.94
C TYR A 643 -4.16 3.47 4.42
N GLY A 644 -4.79 2.72 3.52
CA GLY A 644 -5.92 1.85 3.81
C GLY A 644 -5.65 0.79 4.89
N LEU A 645 -6.72 0.39 5.57
CA LEU A 645 -6.77 -0.80 6.43
C LEU A 645 -6.92 -2.07 5.59
N VAL A 646 -7.56 -1.96 4.44
CA VAL A 646 -7.73 -3.04 3.46
C VAL A 646 -7.26 -2.60 2.09
N GLY A 647 -7.02 -3.56 1.20
CA GLY A 647 -6.74 -3.31 -0.21
C GLY A 647 -7.93 -2.67 -0.93
N ASN A 648 -7.75 -2.32 -2.20
CA ASN A 648 -8.80 -1.69 -2.99
C ASN A 648 -9.72 -2.71 -3.68
N LYS A 649 -10.82 -2.22 -4.27
CA LYS A 649 -11.84 -3.05 -4.95
C LYS A 649 -11.34 -3.75 -6.23
N TYR A 650 -10.20 -3.35 -6.77
CA TYR A 650 -9.63 -3.88 -8.01
C TYR A 650 -8.43 -4.78 -7.77
N ASP A 651 -8.07 -5.05 -6.52
CA ASP A 651 -7.07 -6.06 -6.21
C ASP A 651 -7.56 -7.45 -6.66
N ILE A 652 -6.63 -8.38 -6.88
CA ILE A 652 -6.95 -9.79 -7.25
C ILE A 652 -7.95 -10.40 -6.25
N VAL A 653 -7.81 -10.04 -4.98
CA VAL A 653 -8.81 -10.28 -3.93
C VAL A 653 -9.27 -8.91 -3.44
N PRO A 654 -10.43 -8.42 -3.90
CA PRO A 654 -10.95 -7.13 -3.49
C PRO A 654 -11.08 -6.98 -1.98
N TYR A 655 -10.63 -5.84 -1.45
CA TYR A 655 -10.71 -5.51 -0.02
C TYR A 655 -9.96 -6.49 0.90
N ALA A 656 -8.89 -7.12 0.41
CA ALA A 656 -8.07 -8.00 1.23
C ALA A 656 -7.52 -7.23 2.45
N ALA A 657 -7.55 -7.86 3.62
CA ALA A 657 -7.04 -7.22 4.83
C ALA A 657 -5.55 -6.91 4.73
N LYS A 658 -5.17 -5.77 5.27
CA LYS A 658 -3.77 -5.43 5.55
C LYS A 658 -3.45 -5.76 7.02
N PRO A 659 -2.18 -5.86 7.40
CA PRO A 659 -1.77 -6.03 8.80
C PRO A 659 -2.42 -5.02 9.76
N SER A 660 -2.59 -3.77 9.33
CA SER A 660 -3.26 -2.71 10.11
C SER A 660 -4.72 -3.00 10.43
N TYR A 661 -5.45 -3.66 9.53
CA TYR A 661 -6.82 -4.11 9.81
C TYR A 661 -6.87 -5.14 10.96
N LEU A 662 -5.97 -6.12 10.92
CA LEU A 662 -5.90 -7.15 11.97
C LEU A 662 -5.50 -6.54 13.32
N ALA A 663 -4.55 -5.60 13.31
CA ALA A 663 -4.15 -4.87 14.51
C ALA A 663 -5.30 -4.02 15.08
N ALA A 664 -6.12 -3.39 14.23
CA ALA A 664 -7.32 -2.66 14.65
C ALA A 664 -8.33 -3.60 15.32
N CYS A 665 -8.62 -4.78 14.73
CA CYS A 665 -9.48 -5.80 15.32
C CYS A 665 -8.99 -6.20 16.72
N ALA A 666 -7.73 -6.61 16.82
CA ALA A 666 -7.14 -7.07 18.08
C ALA A 666 -7.10 -5.96 19.15
N TYR A 667 -6.64 -4.75 18.78
CA TYR A 667 -6.63 -3.62 19.70
C TYR A 667 -8.01 -3.30 20.22
N ASN A 668 -8.99 -3.14 19.33
CA ASN A 668 -10.35 -2.78 19.70
C ASN A 668 -11.02 -3.86 20.55
N LYS A 669 -10.77 -5.12 20.27
CA LYS A 669 -11.28 -6.24 21.08
C LYS A 669 -10.65 -6.32 22.45
N ILE A 670 -9.33 -6.19 22.55
CA ILE A 670 -8.60 -6.38 23.82
C ILE A 670 -8.66 -5.12 24.68
N VAL A 671 -8.42 -3.94 24.12
CA VAL A 671 -8.20 -2.68 24.85
C VAL A 671 -9.25 -1.63 24.55
N GLY A 672 -9.66 -1.48 23.30
CA GLY A 672 -10.49 -0.37 22.81
C GLY A 672 -11.73 -0.14 23.68
N GLY A 673 -11.99 1.12 24.05
CA GLY A 673 -13.05 1.51 24.97
C GLY A 673 -12.77 1.23 26.46
N GLY A 674 -11.55 0.78 26.80
CA GLY A 674 -11.12 0.63 28.19
C GLY A 674 -10.68 1.96 28.83
N ASP A 675 -10.91 2.09 30.14
CA ASP A 675 -10.49 3.27 30.92
C ASP A 675 -8.99 3.18 31.24
N PHE A 676 -8.24 4.22 30.91
CA PHE A 676 -6.84 4.32 31.27
C PHE A 676 -6.64 4.41 32.78
N VAL A 677 -5.67 3.68 33.31
CA VAL A 677 -5.33 3.66 34.73
C VAL A 677 -4.03 4.40 34.99
N ASN A 678 -2.94 3.93 34.43
CA ASN A 678 -1.61 4.54 34.56
C ASN A 678 -0.63 3.92 33.54
N MET A 679 0.56 4.54 33.46
CA MET A 679 1.65 4.10 32.59
C MET A 679 2.94 3.93 33.38
N LEU A 680 3.76 2.98 32.98
CA LEU A 680 5.15 2.80 33.41
C LEU A 680 6.08 2.90 32.21
N SER A 681 7.29 3.41 32.43
CA SER A 681 8.32 3.49 31.38
C SER A 681 9.67 3.11 31.93
N SER A 682 10.44 2.34 31.16
CA SER A 682 11.80 1.93 31.53
C SER A 682 12.63 1.64 30.27
N GLY A 683 13.72 2.35 30.08
CA GLY A 683 14.69 2.10 29.01
C GLY A 683 14.14 2.24 27.61
N GLY A 684 13.10 3.07 27.39
CA GLY A 684 12.41 3.18 26.09
C GLY A 684 11.19 2.26 25.94
N ALA A 685 11.02 1.27 26.79
CA ALA A 685 9.79 0.49 26.86
C ALA A 685 8.71 1.26 27.60
N LYS A 686 7.48 1.22 27.09
CA LYS A 686 6.29 1.84 27.66
C LYS A 686 5.22 0.78 27.90
N ALA A 687 4.63 0.77 29.10
CA ALA A 687 3.56 -0.13 29.49
C ALA A 687 2.35 0.69 29.95
N TYR A 688 1.26 0.59 29.21
CA TYR A 688 -0.01 1.30 29.48
C TYR A 688 -1.02 0.35 30.05
N ARG A 689 -1.59 0.66 31.21
CA ARG A 689 -2.62 -0.12 31.87
C ARG A 689 -4.00 0.50 31.68
N PHE A 690 -4.94 -0.33 31.26
CA PHE A 690 -6.35 0.00 31.09
C PHE A 690 -7.23 -0.95 31.89
N LYS A 691 -8.46 -0.53 32.17
CA LYS A 691 -9.54 -1.40 32.63
C LYS A 691 -10.63 -1.48 31.58
N LYS A 692 -10.91 -2.69 31.12
CA LYS A 692 -12.03 -2.96 30.18
C LYS A 692 -12.91 -4.05 30.79
N ASN A 693 -14.21 -3.74 30.97
CA ASN A 693 -15.19 -4.65 31.58
C ASN A 693 -14.72 -5.20 32.96
N GLY A 694 -14.10 -4.34 33.76
CA GLY A 694 -13.60 -4.67 35.10
C GLY A 694 -12.26 -5.44 35.14
N ALA A 695 -11.75 -5.94 34.03
CA ALA A 695 -10.49 -6.63 33.92
C ALA A 695 -9.35 -5.75 33.40
N ASP A 696 -8.15 -6.00 33.87
CA ASP A 696 -6.97 -5.24 33.46
C ASP A 696 -6.47 -5.67 32.08
N ARG A 697 -6.00 -4.68 31.32
CA ARG A 697 -5.37 -4.81 30.02
C ARG A 697 -4.10 -3.97 30.03
N ILE A 698 -2.99 -4.53 29.62
CA ILE A 698 -1.73 -3.80 29.48
C ILE A 698 -1.29 -3.89 28.04
N VAL A 699 -0.87 -2.75 27.48
CA VAL A 699 -0.24 -2.66 26.16
C VAL A 699 1.21 -2.27 26.38
N ILE A 700 2.15 -3.03 25.82
CA ILE A 700 3.58 -2.77 25.99
C ILE A 700 4.27 -2.79 24.63
N TRP A 701 5.16 -1.81 24.39
CA TRP A 701 6.12 -1.79 23.27
C TRP A 701 7.37 -0.99 23.63
N SER A 702 8.36 -1.00 22.76
CA SER A 702 9.54 -0.14 22.82
C SER A 702 9.74 0.60 21.50
N GLU A 703 9.99 1.89 21.55
CA GLU A 703 10.00 2.75 20.36
C GLU A 703 11.16 2.47 19.40
N GLU A 704 12.37 2.22 19.90
CA GLU A 704 13.55 2.17 19.02
C GLU A 704 14.28 0.83 19.04
N THR A 705 14.46 0.24 20.21
CA THR A 705 15.19 -1.03 20.36
C THR A 705 14.42 -1.98 21.24
N GLU A 706 14.59 -3.28 21.00
CA GLU A 706 14.07 -4.24 21.95
C GLU A 706 14.61 -3.98 23.34
N GLN A 707 13.73 -4.00 24.32
CA GLN A 707 14.00 -3.76 25.73
C GLN A 707 13.50 -4.94 26.57
N ASN A 708 14.27 -5.26 27.59
CA ASN A 708 13.82 -6.17 28.64
C ASN A 708 13.18 -5.35 29.76
N ILE A 709 11.91 -5.60 30.04
CA ILE A 709 11.15 -4.96 31.12
C ILE A 709 10.57 -6.03 32.04
N CYS A 710 10.60 -5.79 33.35
CA CYS A 710 9.94 -6.63 34.32
C CYS A 710 8.89 -5.85 35.09
N LEU A 711 7.66 -6.39 35.10
CA LEU A 711 6.53 -5.84 35.82
C LEU A 711 6.16 -6.73 37.01
N ASP A 712 6.04 -6.12 38.18
CA ASP A 712 5.41 -6.73 39.34
C ASP A 712 3.91 -6.48 39.25
N LEU A 713 3.17 -7.54 38.93
CA LEU A 713 1.70 -7.50 38.70
C LEU A 713 0.92 -8.04 39.89
N GLY A 714 1.62 -8.60 40.91
CA GLY A 714 1.02 -9.08 42.15
C GLY A 714 0.07 -10.26 41.97
N VAL A 715 0.21 -11.03 40.91
CA VAL A 715 -0.64 -12.18 40.56
C VAL A 715 0.21 -13.37 40.14
N ASN A 716 -0.35 -14.57 40.13
CA ASN A 716 0.38 -15.79 39.79
C ASN A 716 0.35 -16.15 38.30
N SER A 717 -0.52 -15.51 37.50
CA SER A 717 -0.60 -15.79 36.06
C SER A 717 -1.22 -14.64 35.30
N VAL A 718 -0.76 -14.44 34.06
CA VAL A 718 -1.29 -13.52 33.08
C VAL A 718 -1.29 -14.17 31.69
N SER A 719 -2.24 -13.79 30.84
CA SER A 719 -2.23 -14.16 29.42
C SER A 719 -1.54 -13.08 28.58
N VAL A 720 -0.68 -13.50 27.64
CA VAL A 720 0.06 -12.62 26.74
C VAL A 720 -0.33 -12.87 25.31
N TYR A 721 -0.49 -11.80 24.53
CA TYR A 721 -0.92 -11.84 23.13
C TYR A 721 0.00 -10.97 22.27
N ASP A 722 0.14 -11.35 20.99
CA ASP A 722 0.83 -10.52 19.99
C ASP A 722 -0.08 -9.40 19.45
N LYS A 723 0.44 -8.60 18.51
CA LYS A 723 -0.27 -7.45 17.89
C LYS A 723 -1.57 -7.81 17.17
N TYR A 724 -1.75 -9.07 16.76
CA TYR A 724 -2.96 -9.56 16.08
C TYR A 724 -3.93 -10.28 17.02
N GLY A 725 -3.60 -10.40 18.31
CA GLY A 725 -4.43 -11.10 19.29
C GLY A 725 -4.11 -12.58 19.42
N ASN A 726 -3.07 -13.11 18.76
CA ASN A 726 -2.65 -14.49 18.97
C ASN A 726 -2.12 -14.67 20.36
N LYS A 727 -2.61 -15.68 21.07
CA LYS A 727 -2.17 -15.98 22.42
C LYS A 727 -0.79 -16.63 22.43
N LEU A 728 0.21 -15.91 22.93
CA LEU A 728 1.55 -16.45 23.10
C LEU A 728 1.60 -17.46 24.26
N GLY A 729 0.81 -17.25 25.31
CA GLY A 729 0.64 -18.19 26.40
C GLY A 729 0.08 -17.59 27.67
N ASP A 730 -0.21 -18.49 28.63
CA ASP A 730 -0.50 -18.14 30.03
C ASP A 730 0.81 -18.24 30.80
N ILE A 731 1.40 -17.10 31.12
CA ILE A 731 2.67 -17.04 31.84
C ILE A 731 2.40 -17.13 33.34
N LYS A 732 3.12 -18.01 34.04
CA LYS A 732 3.04 -18.18 35.47
C LYS A 732 4.23 -17.53 36.21
N SER A 733 3.95 -17.01 37.40
CA SER A 733 4.95 -16.46 38.31
C SER A 733 4.62 -16.89 39.73
N ASP A 734 5.64 -17.27 40.47
CA ASP A 734 5.52 -17.64 41.87
C ASP A 734 5.72 -16.44 42.83
N ASN A 735 6.16 -15.29 42.30
CA ASN A 735 6.45 -14.09 43.08
C ASN A 735 5.74 -12.82 42.52
N GLY A 736 4.85 -12.98 41.59
CA GLY A 736 4.08 -11.89 41.00
C GLY A 736 4.82 -11.05 39.94
N LYS A 737 6.10 -11.41 39.60
CA LYS A 737 6.92 -10.67 38.64
C LYS A 737 6.98 -11.37 37.30
N PHE A 738 6.86 -10.57 36.23
CA PHE A 738 6.82 -11.05 34.85
C PHE A 738 7.84 -10.27 34.02
N SER A 739 8.78 -10.96 33.41
CA SER A 739 9.74 -10.38 32.47
C SER A 739 9.24 -10.47 31.04
N PHE A 740 9.46 -9.41 30.26
CA PHE A 740 9.11 -9.32 28.84
C PHE A 740 10.29 -8.76 28.06
N ASN A 741 10.49 -9.24 26.84
CA ASN A 741 11.31 -8.59 25.83
C ASN A 741 10.37 -7.97 24.82
N VAL A 742 10.40 -6.67 24.66
CA VAL A 742 9.44 -5.92 23.83
C VAL A 742 10.18 -5.09 22.78
N GLY A 743 9.70 -5.17 21.57
CA GLY A 743 10.13 -4.35 20.44
C GLY A 743 9.08 -3.30 20.08
N PHE A 744 9.13 -2.79 18.86
CA PHE A 744 8.19 -1.76 18.41
C PHE A 744 6.77 -2.30 18.19
N GLU A 745 6.60 -3.61 17.97
CA GLU A 745 5.29 -4.23 17.89
C GLU A 745 4.66 -4.35 19.27
N PRO A 746 3.46 -3.81 19.49
CA PRO A 746 2.76 -3.95 20.76
C PRO A 746 2.43 -5.41 21.09
N ILE A 747 2.61 -5.77 22.36
CA ILE A 747 2.03 -6.97 22.95
C ILE A 747 0.93 -6.57 23.94
N TYR A 748 -0.04 -7.46 24.12
CA TYR A 748 -1.11 -7.26 25.07
C TYR A 748 -1.01 -8.26 26.23
N ILE A 749 -1.28 -7.79 27.45
CA ILE A 749 -1.35 -8.62 28.64
C ILE A 749 -2.74 -8.47 29.25
N THR A 750 -3.33 -9.59 29.63
CA THR A 750 -4.64 -9.61 30.28
C THR A 750 -4.59 -10.41 31.59
N GLY A 751 -5.31 -9.91 32.59
CA GLY A 751 -5.38 -10.57 33.91
C GLY A 751 -6.09 -9.70 34.93
N ASN A 752 -6.26 -10.22 36.15
CA ASN A 752 -6.76 -9.45 37.28
C ASN A 752 -5.55 -8.97 38.10
N ILE A 753 -5.02 -7.82 37.74
CA ILE A 753 -3.75 -7.31 38.23
C ILE A 753 -3.93 -6.61 39.58
N ASN A 754 -3.18 -7.05 40.61
CA ASN A 754 -3.25 -6.49 41.95
C ASN A 754 -2.22 -5.37 42.16
N LYS A 755 -1.15 -5.35 41.36
CA LYS A 755 -0.03 -4.43 41.45
C LYS A 755 0.42 -4.04 40.04
N PHE A 756 0.96 -2.84 39.86
CA PHE A 756 1.49 -2.44 38.57
C PHE A 756 2.72 -1.55 38.82
N GLU A 757 3.88 -2.16 38.92
CA GLU A 757 5.15 -1.51 39.25
C GLU A 757 6.29 -2.08 38.42
N LEU A 758 7.34 -1.31 38.19
CA LEU A 758 8.58 -1.79 37.63
C LEU A 758 9.32 -2.65 38.65
N SER A 759 9.97 -3.71 38.19
CA SER A 759 10.81 -4.59 38.97
C SER A 759 12.12 -4.85 38.24
N GLN A 760 13.09 -5.43 38.96
CA GLN A 760 14.32 -5.92 38.33
C GLN A 760 14.02 -7.10 37.42
N ASN A 761 14.59 -7.08 36.24
CA ASN A 761 14.42 -8.16 35.27
C ASN A 761 14.93 -9.48 35.84
N GLU A 762 14.09 -10.50 35.82
CA GLU A 762 14.49 -11.86 36.21
C GLU A 762 14.99 -12.64 35.00
N ILE A 763 14.38 -12.45 33.85
CA ILE A 763 14.76 -13.06 32.56
C ILE A 763 15.24 -11.98 31.62
N PHE A 764 16.44 -12.16 31.07
CA PHE A 764 17.02 -11.29 30.04
C PHE A 764 17.16 -12.05 28.75
N VAL A 765 16.70 -11.45 27.64
CA VAL A 765 16.98 -11.91 26.30
C VAL A 765 17.90 -10.90 25.62
N SER A 766 18.98 -11.38 25.04
CA SER A 766 19.92 -10.57 24.28
C SER A 766 20.33 -11.26 22.98
N LYS A 767 20.68 -10.47 21.99
CA LYS A 767 21.10 -10.93 20.66
C LYS A 767 22.46 -10.31 20.33
N ASN A 768 23.31 -11.05 19.64
CA ASN A 768 24.58 -10.50 19.17
C ASN A 768 24.43 -9.55 17.99
N SER A 769 23.29 -9.57 17.30
CA SER A 769 22.94 -8.60 16.27
C SER A 769 21.42 -8.44 16.22
N GLN A 770 20.96 -7.23 15.97
CA GLN A 770 19.55 -6.94 15.67
C GLN A 770 19.32 -6.79 14.16
N ASN A 771 20.32 -6.37 13.44
CA ASN A 771 20.35 -6.19 12.01
C ASN A 771 20.96 -7.42 11.36
N VAL A 772 20.18 -8.10 10.56
CA VAL A 772 20.57 -9.39 9.96
C VAL A 772 20.24 -9.41 8.48
N SER A 773 21.00 -10.15 7.72
CA SER A 773 20.74 -10.49 6.34
C SER A 773 20.17 -11.90 6.23
N SER A 774 19.43 -12.18 5.15
CA SER A 774 18.93 -13.53 4.91
C SER A 774 20.06 -14.55 4.87
N GLY A 775 19.93 -15.63 5.64
CA GLY A 775 20.94 -16.67 5.80
C GLY A 775 21.91 -16.44 6.95
N ASP A 776 21.89 -15.29 7.59
CA ASP A 776 22.73 -15.04 8.78
C ASP A 776 22.31 -15.91 9.95
N THR A 777 23.27 -16.17 10.82
CA THR A 777 23.05 -16.85 12.10
C THR A 777 23.19 -15.84 13.22
N VAL A 778 22.15 -15.70 14.02
CA VAL A 778 22.12 -14.80 15.17
C VAL A 778 22.20 -15.63 16.44
N ARG A 779 23.15 -15.25 17.30
CA ARG A 779 23.24 -15.83 18.64
C ARG A 779 22.26 -15.14 19.56
N VAL A 780 21.30 -15.90 20.08
CA VAL A 780 20.36 -15.45 21.11
C VAL A 780 20.80 -16.05 22.44
N ASN A 781 20.94 -15.21 23.45
CA ASN A 781 21.26 -15.60 24.81
C ASN A 781 20.11 -15.21 25.73
N ILE A 782 19.75 -16.14 26.62
CA ILE A 782 18.71 -15.96 27.61
C ILE A 782 19.36 -16.26 28.96
N SER A 783 19.24 -15.34 29.91
CA SER A 783 19.69 -15.56 31.27
C SER A 783 18.57 -15.37 32.28
N ASP A 784 18.52 -16.23 33.29
CA ASP A 784 17.59 -16.18 34.38
C ASP A 784 18.35 -15.88 35.69
N SER A 785 18.10 -14.72 36.28
CA SER A 785 18.77 -14.28 37.51
C SER A 785 18.44 -15.16 38.72
N ARG A 786 17.35 -15.92 38.63
CA ARG A 786 16.96 -16.88 39.67
C ARG A 786 17.61 -18.26 39.50
N ASN A 787 18.41 -18.45 38.47
CA ASN A 787 19.11 -19.69 38.15
C ASN A 787 18.22 -20.95 38.10
N ARG A 788 16.96 -20.77 37.62
CA ARG A 788 16.03 -21.89 37.44
C ARG A 788 16.52 -22.79 36.31
N ASN A 789 16.21 -24.06 36.36
CA ASN A 789 16.47 -24.99 35.25
C ASN A 789 15.34 -24.91 34.24
N LEU A 790 15.50 -23.99 33.26
CA LEU A 790 14.47 -23.70 32.27
C LEU A 790 14.66 -24.57 31.03
N ARG A 791 13.54 -25.04 30.49
CA ARG A 791 13.44 -25.64 29.16
C ARG A 791 12.95 -24.56 28.17
N ALA A 792 13.68 -24.34 27.08
CA ALA A 792 13.29 -23.40 26.02
C ALA A 792 12.63 -24.14 24.86
N GLU A 793 11.53 -23.61 24.39
CA GLU A 793 10.90 -23.95 23.15
C GLU A 793 11.04 -22.75 22.20
N ILE A 794 11.66 -22.98 21.04
CA ILE A 794 11.98 -21.92 20.09
C ILE A 794 11.30 -22.25 18.77
N ILE A 795 10.46 -21.35 18.33
CA ILE A 795 9.75 -21.46 17.08
C ILE A 795 10.36 -20.44 16.12
N SER A 796 11.12 -20.94 15.14
CA SER A 796 11.78 -20.10 14.15
C SER A 796 10.98 -20.01 12.86
N PRO A 797 11.08 -18.88 12.13
CA PRO A 797 10.48 -18.74 10.81
C PRO A 797 11.08 -19.74 9.81
N GLY A 798 10.25 -20.24 8.91
CA GLY A 798 10.68 -21.11 7.79
C GLY A 798 11.01 -22.55 8.14
N ALA A 799 11.02 -22.89 9.41
CA ALA A 799 11.07 -24.28 9.84
C ALA A 799 10.13 -24.42 11.03
N VAL A 800 9.14 -25.27 10.94
CA VAL A 800 8.35 -25.75 12.08
C VAL A 800 9.27 -26.64 12.92
N LYS A 801 10.35 -26.06 13.47
CA LYS A 801 11.33 -26.74 14.27
C LYS A 801 11.27 -26.14 15.66
N THR A 802 10.54 -26.82 16.54
CA THR A 802 10.58 -26.60 17.95
C THR A 802 11.88 -27.19 18.48
N GLU A 803 12.75 -26.34 19.00
CA GLU A 803 13.99 -26.80 19.68
C GLU A 803 13.79 -26.74 21.20
N ASN A 804 14.03 -27.87 21.85
CA ASN A 804 14.00 -27.95 23.32
C ASN A 804 15.43 -27.90 23.85
N ILE A 805 15.77 -26.81 24.50
CA ILE A 805 17.07 -26.57 25.06
C ILE A 805 16.92 -26.42 26.58
N ASN A 806 17.68 -27.19 27.34
CA ASN A 806 17.71 -27.10 28.80
C ASN A 806 18.82 -26.14 29.23
N SER A 807 18.52 -25.29 30.19
CA SER A 807 19.52 -24.39 30.78
C SER A 807 20.55 -25.16 31.67
N SER A 808 21.76 -24.63 31.66
CA SER A 808 22.79 -25.03 32.64
C SER A 808 23.10 -23.82 33.51
N GLY A 809 22.60 -23.81 34.72
CA GLY A 809 22.82 -22.71 35.67
C GLY A 809 22.12 -21.40 35.26
N GLY A 810 20.88 -21.48 34.80
CA GLY A 810 20.06 -20.29 34.47
C GLY A 810 20.40 -19.58 33.13
N THR A 811 21.30 -20.16 32.31
CA THR A 811 21.70 -19.58 31.03
C THR A 811 21.39 -20.53 29.87
N ILE A 812 20.76 -20.00 28.83
CA ILE A 812 20.48 -20.69 27.57
C ILE A 812 21.08 -19.87 26.45
N GLY A 813 21.81 -20.50 25.52
CA GLY A 813 22.30 -19.87 24.32
C GLY A 813 22.01 -20.74 23.11
N PHE A 814 21.49 -20.18 22.06
CA PHE A 814 21.24 -20.89 20.81
C PHE A 814 21.52 -20.01 19.60
N ASP A 815 21.78 -20.65 18.46
CA ASP A 815 22.01 -19.99 17.20
C ASP A 815 20.76 -20.11 16.33
N ALA A 816 20.15 -18.97 16.05
CA ALA A 816 19.00 -18.87 15.18
C ALA A 816 19.47 -18.52 13.76
N LYS A 817 19.12 -19.36 12.79
CA LYS A 817 19.34 -19.05 11.38
C LYS A 817 18.16 -18.26 10.86
N ILE A 818 18.41 -17.06 10.40
CA ILE A 818 17.38 -16.20 9.84
C ILE A 818 17.13 -16.59 8.39
N GLY A 819 15.91 -17.01 8.08
CA GLY A 819 15.49 -17.46 6.75
C GLY A 819 14.59 -16.47 6.07
N GLY A 820 14.60 -16.46 4.74
CA GLY A 820 13.65 -15.72 3.93
C GLY A 820 14.27 -14.58 3.11
N LEU A 821 14.08 -14.63 1.82
CA LEU A 821 14.50 -13.59 0.86
C LEU A 821 13.49 -12.45 0.87
N GLY A 822 13.99 -11.20 0.99
CA GLY A 822 13.21 -10.00 0.67
C GLY A 822 12.21 -9.56 1.74
N LYS A 823 12.50 -9.80 3.02
CA LYS A 823 11.64 -9.35 4.11
C LYS A 823 12.33 -8.30 4.97
N ALA A 824 11.57 -7.26 5.29
CA ALA A 824 12.04 -6.21 6.19
C ALA A 824 12.11 -6.67 7.66
N GLU A 825 11.41 -7.74 8.02
CA GLU A 825 11.28 -8.20 9.40
C GLU A 825 11.16 -9.73 9.49
N ASP A 826 11.76 -10.31 10.52
CA ASP A 826 11.63 -11.71 10.86
C ASP A 826 11.53 -11.85 12.40
N SER A 827 10.97 -12.93 12.90
CA SER A 827 10.77 -13.09 14.34
C SER A 827 10.97 -14.53 14.81
N LEU A 828 11.38 -14.66 16.07
CA LEU A 828 11.40 -15.92 16.80
C LEU A 828 10.40 -15.86 17.94
N THR A 829 9.62 -16.89 18.13
CA THR A 829 8.86 -17.06 19.36
C THR A 829 9.67 -17.89 20.34
N ILE A 830 9.90 -17.35 21.54
CA ILE A 830 10.65 -17.98 22.63
C ILE A 830 9.68 -18.26 23.76
N LYS A 831 9.59 -19.53 24.17
CA LYS A 831 8.82 -19.95 25.35
C LYS A 831 9.76 -20.65 26.33
N LEU A 832 9.71 -20.25 27.61
CA LEU A 832 10.51 -20.84 28.65
C LEU A 832 9.60 -21.49 29.68
N TYR A 833 9.96 -22.71 30.05
CA TYR A 833 9.23 -23.52 31.02
C TYR A 833 10.09 -23.85 32.23
N ASN A 834 9.52 -23.70 33.41
CA ASN A 834 10.03 -24.25 34.64
C ASN A 834 9.21 -25.50 34.98
N GLY A 835 9.77 -26.69 34.73
CA GLY A 835 8.97 -27.91 34.70
C GLY A 835 7.90 -27.85 33.58
N ASN A 836 6.64 -27.92 33.96
CA ASN A 836 5.48 -27.81 33.03
C ASN A 836 4.92 -26.39 32.96
N ASP A 837 5.38 -25.48 33.81
CA ASP A 837 4.81 -24.13 33.88
C ASP A 837 5.53 -23.20 32.88
N LEU A 838 4.79 -22.57 31.99
CA LEU A 838 5.28 -21.53 31.14
C LEU A 838 5.57 -20.30 31.99
N VAL A 839 6.82 -19.87 32.07
CA VAL A 839 7.28 -18.72 32.91
C VAL A 839 7.69 -17.51 32.07
N TYR A 840 7.79 -17.65 30.73
CA TYR A 840 8.12 -16.58 29.81
C TYR A 840 7.65 -16.92 28.40
N ALA A 841 7.07 -15.95 27.72
CA ALA A 841 6.78 -16.04 26.30
C ALA A 841 7.02 -14.67 25.66
N ALA A 842 7.80 -14.65 24.61
CA ALA A 842 8.06 -13.43 23.82
C ALA A 842 8.27 -13.76 22.36
N LYS A 843 7.98 -12.78 21.52
CA LYS A 843 8.35 -12.75 20.12
C LYS A 843 9.51 -11.77 19.98
N THR A 844 10.70 -12.26 19.65
CA THR A 844 11.87 -11.39 19.43
C THR A 844 12.02 -11.14 17.93
N HIS A 845 12.22 -9.88 17.56
CA HIS A 845 12.22 -9.44 16.15
C HIS A 845 13.66 -9.24 15.68
N PHE A 846 13.89 -9.61 14.44
CA PHE A 846 15.09 -9.31 13.69
C PHE A 846 14.71 -8.36 12.58
N MET A 847 15.36 -7.22 12.55
CA MET A 847 15.17 -6.29 11.45
C MET A 847 16.14 -6.67 10.34
N SER A 848 15.63 -7.06 9.17
CA SER A 848 16.48 -7.07 8.00
C SER A 848 16.74 -5.62 7.61
N GLN A 849 18.01 -5.29 7.44
CA GLN A 849 18.39 -4.01 6.90
C GLN A 849 17.82 -3.91 5.51
N SER A 850 16.99 -2.92 5.27
CA SER A 850 16.54 -2.58 3.93
C SER A 850 17.24 -1.30 3.51
N LEU A 851 18.02 -1.40 2.44
CA LEU A 851 18.64 -0.27 1.78
C LEU A 851 18.10 -0.24 0.35
N THR A 852 17.40 0.81 0.00
CA THR A 852 16.80 0.95 -1.33
C THR A 852 17.48 2.08 -2.09
N LEU A 853 17.96 1.79 -3.30
CA LEU A 853 18.44 2.81 -4.22
C LEU A 853 17.25 3.64 -4.70
N ASN A 854 17.28 4.95 -4.47
CA ASN A 854 16.20 5.83 -4.85
C ASN A 854 16.47 6.56 -6.16
N LYS A 855 17.46 7.42 -6.19
CA LYS A 855 17.79 8.21 -7.37
C LYS A 855 19.27 8.64 -7.42
N LEU A 856 19.66 9.16 -8.56
CA LEU A 856 20.96 9.77 -8.77
C LEU A 856 20.83 11.30 -8.87
N LYS A 857 21.81 12.04 -8.33
CA LYS A 857 21.89 13.50 -8.39
C LYS A 857 23.30 13.90 -8.76
N GLY A 858 23.47 15.06 -9.35
CA GLY A 858 24.80 15.67 -9.64
C GLY A 858 24.83 16.50 -10.91
N THR A 859 25.95 17.16 -11.12
CA THR A 859 26.17 17.98 -12.33
C THR A 859 26.35 17.08 -13.54
N GLY A 860 25.60 17.32 -14.61
CA GLY A 860 25.62 16.48 -15.82
C GLY A 860 24.77 15.21 -15.74
N ILE A 861 23.94 15.10 -14.71
CA ILE A 861 22.97 14.02 -14.54
C ILE A 861 21.58 14.61 -14.73
N ASN A 862 20.85 14.08 -15.70
CA ASN A 862 19.41 14.21 -15.82
C ASN A 862 18.83 12.87 -15.43
N ASP A 863 17.59 12.82 -14.98
CA ASP A 863 16.95 11.68 -14.29
C ASP A 863 17.37 10.27 -14.76
N PHE A 864 17.84 10.10 -15.99
CA PHE A 864 18.26 8.80 -16.58
C PHE A 864 19.46 8.89 -17.50
N THR A 865 20.10 10.03 -17.60
CA THR A 865 21.29 10.22 -18.46
C THR A 865 22.43 10.80 -17.66
N ILE A 866 23.63 10.29 -17.93
CA ILE A 866 24.89 10.79 -17.39
C ILE A 866 25.76 11.27 -18.56
N ASN A 867 26.24 12.50 -18.49
CA ASN A 867 27.20 12.99 -19.49
C ASN A 867 28.53 12.22 -19.36
N THR A 868 29.12 11.86 -20.46
CA THR A 868 30.39 11.09 -20.49
C THR A 868 31.57 11.76 -19.77
N GLY A 869 31.49 13.07 -19.54
CA GLY A 869 32.47 13.82 -18.74
C GLY A 869 32.16 13.88 -17.23
N THR A 870 31.10 13.23 -16.75
CA THR A 870 30.75 13.24 -15.33
C THR A 870 31.74 12.38 -14.55
N THR A 871 32.37 12.96 -13.52
CA THR A 871 33.39 12.28 -12.69
C THR A 871 32.88 11.75 -11.37
N ASP A 872 31.71 12.15 -10.97
CA ASP A 872 31.05 11.68 -9.74
C ASP A 872 29.54 11.82 -9.80
N VAL A 873 28.86 11.08 -8.93
CA VAL A 873 27.40 11.08 -8.78
C VAL A 873 27.02 10.91 -7.33
N ASP A 874 26.04 11.65 -6.88
CA ASP A 874 25.40 11.42 -5.58
C ASP A 874 24.31 10.36 -5.75
N VAL A 875 24.49 9.21 -5.11
CA VAL A 875 23.51 8.15 -5.04
C VAL A 875 22.70 8.34 -3.77
N GLU A 876 21.41 8.54 -3.94
CA GLU A 876 20.45 8.63 -2.84
C GLU A 876 19.95 7.23 -2.48
N ILE A 877 20.09 6.86 -1.21
CA ILE A 877 19.74 5.53 -0.68
C ILE A 877 18.79 5.74 0.48
N PHE A 878 17.63 5.09 0.45
CA PHE A 878 16.76 4.98 1.62
C PHE A 878 17.25 3.85 2.52
N ALA A 879 17.51 4.19 3.77
CA ALA A 879 17.91 3.25 4.80
C ALA A 879 16.73 3.03 5.75
N GLU A 880 16.14 1.86 5.69
CA GLU A 880 15.08 1.42 6.60
C GLU A 880 15.66 0.43 7.62
N ASN A 881 15.25 0.55 8.88
CA ASN A 881 15.70 -0.32 9.98
C ASN A 881 17.22 -0.35 10.23
N VAL A 882 17.96 0.64 9.75
CA VAL A 882 19.39 0.77 10.01
C VAL A 882 19.61 1.54 11.32
N LYS A 883 20.25 0.90 12.29
CA LYS A 883 20.51 1.51 13.60
C LYS A 883 21.92 2.01 13.78
N SER A 884 22.90 1.28 13.34
CA SER A 884 24.32 1.68 13.28
C SER A 884 25.07 0.64 12.45
N ASP A 885 26.07 1.08 11.71
CA ASP A 885 27.05 0.23 11.03
C ASP A 885 26.50 -0.79 10.00
N ALA A 886 25.42 -0.45 9.31
CA ALA A 886 25.01 -1.20 8.15
C ALA A 886 26.00 -1.00 7.02
N ALA A 887 26.80 -2.01 6.77
CA ALA A 887 27.71 -2.03 5.61
C ALA A 887 27.00 -2.64 4.41
N ALA A 888 26.91 -1.89 3.33
CA ALA A 888 26.48 -2.37 2.04
C ALA A 888 27.56 -2.19 0.99
N LYS A 889 27.43 -2.90 -0.10
CA LYS A 889 28.30 -2.78 -1.28
C LYS A 889 27.49 -2.25 -2.44
N LEU A 890 27.92 -1.11 -2.97
CA LEU A 890 27.38 -0.56 -4.20
C LEU A 890 28.28 -0.98 -5.36
N ILE A 891 27.71 -1.69 -6.31
CA ILE A 891 28.39 -2.04 -7.56
C ILE A 891 27.93 -1.08 -8.64
N THR A 892 28.85 -0.37 -9.24
CA THR A 892 28.63 0.41 -10.45
C THR A 892 29.13 -0.42 -11.63
N ALA A 893 28.24 -0.78 -12.55
CA ALA A 893 28.54 -1.63 -13.71
C ALA A 893 28.33 -0.87 -15.02
N TYR A 894 29.32 -0.85 -15.86
CA TYR A 894 29.35 -0.13 -17.14
C TYR A 894 29.18 -1.09 -18.30
N TYR A 895 28.30 -0.76 -19.23
CA TYR A 895 27.96 -1.62 -20.37
C TYR A 895 28.09 -0.91 -21.70
N ALA A 896 28.58 -1.60 -22.72
CA ALA A 896 28.53 -1.16 -24.12
C ALA A 896 27.07 -1.24 -24.66
N ASN A 897 26.87 -0.69 -25.85
CA ASN A 897 25.55 -0.68 -26.50
C ASN A 897 24.98 -2.09 -26.81
N ASP A 898 25.88 -3.03 -27.09
CA ASP A 898 25.53 -4.45 -27.33
C ASP A 898 25.21 -5.23 -26.03
N GLY A 899 25.25 -4.57 -24.87
CA GLY A 899 25.02 -5.19 -23.56
C GLY A 899 26.25 -5.84 -22.93
N THR A 900 27.41 -5.76 -23.58
CA THR A 900 28.68 -6.30 -23.02
C THR A 900 29.07 -5.50 -21.78
N LEU A 901 29.40 -6.21 -20.69
CA LEU A 901 29.93 -5.60 -19.47
C LEU A 901 31.38 -5.16 -19.72
N MET A 902 31.64 -3.86 -19.63
CA MET A 902 32.93 -3.25 -19.85
C MET A 902 33.79 -3.15 -18.59
N GLN A 903 33.17 -2.70 -17.49
CA GLN A 903 33.85 -2.43 -16.23
C GLN A 903 32.90 -2.53 -15.06
N THR A 904 33.42 -2.80 -13.87
CA THR A 904 32.68 -2.71 -12.61
C THR A 904 33.53 -2.03 -11.55
N ASN A 905 32.92 -1.14 -10.78
CA ASN A 905 33.50 -0.54 -9.59
C ASN A 905 32.71 -0.96 -8.35
N LEU A 906 33.40 -1.15 -7.25
CA LEU A 906 32.82 -1.52 -5.96
C LEU A 906 33.07 -0.42 -4.95
N THR A 907 32.00 0.10 -4.35
CA THR A 907 32.07 1.13 -3.32
C THR A 907 31.43 0.63 -2.03
N ASN A 908 32.09 0.85 -0.91
CA ASN A 908 31.50 0.58 0.39
C ASN A 908 30.50 1.68 0.74
N VAL A 909 29.32 1.28 1.16
CA VAL A 909 28.29 2.18 1.66
C VAL A 909 28.03 1.83 3.13
N GLU A 910 28.26 2.79 3.99
CA GLU A 910 27.95 2.67 5.41
C GLU A 910 26.72 3.53 5.71
N ALA A 911 25.70 2.91 6.23
CA ALA A 911 24.50 3.57 6.73
C ALA A 911 24.56 3.59 8.26
N THR A 912 24.68 4.77 8.82
CA THR A 912 24.84 4.94 10.28
C THR A 912 23.53 5.27 10.98
N LYS A 913 22.49 5.57 10.23
CA LYS A 913 21.15 5.91 10.74
C LYS A 913 20.08 5.62 9.69
N ARG A 914 18.85 5.48 10.17
CA ARG A 914 17.64 5.44 9.35
C ARG A 914 17.45 6.77 8.63
N GLY A 915 16.92 6.72 7.42
CA GLY A 915 16.55 7.89 6.62
C GLY A 915 17.19 7.91 5.24
N VAL A 916 17.27 9.07 4.65
CA VAL A 916 17.87 9.29 3.33
C VAL A 916 19.38 9.47 3.47
N LEU A 917 20.12 8.66 2.76
CA LEU A 917 21.59 8.75 2.69
C LEU A 917 21.96 9.23 1.29
N ASN A 918 22.78 10.25 1.21
CA ASN A 918 23.44 10.65 -0.04
C ASN A 918 24.88 10.16 0.00
N ARG A 919 25.30 9.45 -1.03
CA ARG A 919 26.68 8.93 -1.20
C ARG A 919 27.25 9.42 -2.50
N ASN A 920 28.29 10.20 -2.43
CA ASN A 920 29.07 10.60 -3.58
C ASN A 920 29.91 9.41 -4.07
N ILE A 921 29.75 9.03 -5.33
CA ILE A 921 30.38 7.90 -5.97
C ILE A 921 31.21 8.43 -7.15
N ALA A 922 32.52 8.17 -7.12
CA ALA A 922 33.38 8.48 -8.24
C ALA A 922 33.03 7.58 -9.44
N LEU A 923 32.91 8.18 -10.59
CA LEU A 923 32.65 7.51 -11.86
C LEU A 923 33.91 7.55 -12.72
N ASP A 924 34.26 6.39 -13.26
CA ASP A 924 35.29 6.25 -14.29
C ASP A 924 34.60 5.61 -15.51
N ILE A 925 33.92 6.47 -16.30
CA ILE A 925 33.09 6.04 -17.42
C ILE A 925 33.99 5.62 -18.60
N PRO A 926 34.03 4.32 -18.96
CA PRO A 926 34.83 3.85 -20.07
C PRO A 926 34.38 4.46 -21.39
N ASN A 927 35.34 4.69 -22.28
CA ASN A 927 35.03 5.15 -23.63
C ASN A 927 34.16 4.13 -24.38
N GLY A 928 33.05 4.54 -24.97
CA GLY A 928 32.08 3.64 -25.59
C GLY A 928 31.06 3.03 -24.60
N CYS A 929 31.05 3.45 -23.34
CA CYS A 929 30.01 3.07 -22.40
C CYS A 929 28.67 3.66 -22.85
N TYR A 930 27.66 2.83 -22.89
CA TYR A 930 26.30 3.21 -23.28
C TYR A 930 25.36 3.26 -22.09
N LYS A 931 25.60 2.40 -21.08
CA LYS A 931 24.70 2.23 -19.93
C LYS A 931 25.46 1.94 -18.65
N ILE A 932 25.04 2.59 -17.56
CA ILE A 932 25.59 2.38 -16.22
C ILE A 932 24.47 1.85 -15.32
N LYS A 933 24.74 0.81 -14.55
CA LYS A 933 23.83 0.27 -13.55
C LYS A 933 24.45 0.32 -12.16
N PHE A 934 23.64 0.71 -11.20
CA PHE A 934 24.00 0.74 -9.79
C PHE A 934 23.24 -0.37 -9.06
N TYR A 935 23.94 -1.25 -8.40
CA TYR A 935 23.38 -2.35 -7.63
C TYR A 935 23.84 -2.24 -6.17
N LEU A 936 22.92 -2.39 -5.24
CA LEU A 936 23.20 -2.34 -3.82
C LEU A 936 23.03 -3.74 -3.19
N PHE A 937 24.06 -4.25 -2.53
CA PHE A 937 24.11 -5.57 -1.92
C PHE A 937 24.48 -5.49 -0.44
N GLY A 938 23.92 -6.42 0.38
CA GLY A 938 24.15 -6.47 1.81
C GLY A 938 25.54 -6.90 2.23
N SER A 939 26.15 -7.83 1.50
CA SER A 939 27.50 -8.31 1.75
C SER A 939 28.07 -9.04 0.55
N GLU A 940 29.40 -9.27 0.55
CA GLU A 940 30.06 -10.06 -0.51
C GLU A 940 29.64 -11.55 -0.51
N LYS A 941 29.06 -12.03 0.58
CA LYS A 941 28.60 -13.41 0.74
C LYS A 941 27.16 -13.61 0.30
N ASN A 942 26.38 -12.54 0.19
CA ASN A 942 24.97 -12.57 -0.12
C ASN A 942 24.72 -11.75 -1.39
N ILE A 943 24.61 -12.43 -2.53
CA ILE A 943 24.55 -11.83 -3.88
C ILE A 943 23.13 -11.37 -4.24
N VAL A 944 22.23 -11.27 -3.29
CA VAL A 944 20.88 -10.76 -3.54
C VAL A 944 20.89 -9.24 -3.38
N PRO A 945 20.54 -8.48 -4.42
CA PRO A 945 20.42 -7.04 -4.29
C PRO A 945 19.35 -6.65 -3.27
N TYR A 946 19.62 -5.63 -2.47
CA TYR A 946 18.64 -5.06 -1.57
C TYR A 946 17.45 -4.42 -2.30
N SER A 947 17.70 -3.88 -3.48
CA SER A 947 16.68 -3.22 -4.28
C SER A 947 16.89 -3.43 -5.78
N LYS A 948 15.93 -3.01 -6.60
CA LYS A 948 16.10 -2.90 -8.05
C LYS A 948 17.30 -1.98 -8.36
N PRO A 949 18.09 -2.26 -9.39
CA PRO A 949 19.20 -1.39 -9.77
C PRO A 949 18.70 -0.06 -10.32
N LEU A 950 19.40 1.03 -10.01
CA LEU A 950 19.29 2.27 -10.77
C LEU A 950 20.04 2.11 -12.10
N VAL A 951 19.48 2.65 -13.16
CA VAL A 951 20.07 2.55 -14.52
C VAL A 951 20.11 3.93 -15.16
N CYS A 952 21.28 4.30 -15.66
CA CYS A 952 21.49 5.52 -16.44
C CYS A 952 22.11 5.18 -17.79
N TYR A 953 21.86 6.04 -18.77
CA TYR A 953 22.47 5.96 -20.09
C TYR A 953 23.45 7.11 -20.29
N THR A 954 24.56 6.84 -20.96
CA THR A 954 25.52 7.89 -21.26
C THR A 954 25.03 8.71 -22.45
N ASN A 955 25.13 10.04 -22.34
CA ASN A 955 24.97 10.92 -23.48
C ASN A 955 26.32 11.02 -24.17
N ASN A 956 26.39 10.55 -25.41
CA ASN A 956 27.54 10.79 -26.30
C ASN A 956 27.42 12.13 -27.00
#